data_01c027bb0eaf49737a504efa1bcc23d8
#
_entry.id   01c027bb0eaf49737a504efa1bcc23d8
#
_cell.length_a   1.000
_cell.length_b   1.000
_cell.length_c   1.000
_cell.angle_alpha   90.00
_cell.angle_beta   90.00
_cell.angle_gamma   90.00
#
_symmetry.space_group_name_H-M   'P 1'
#
loop_
_entity.id
_entity.type
_entity.pdbx_description
1 polymer ?
#
loop_
_entity_poly.entity_id
_entity_poly.type
_entity_poly.pdbx_seq_one_letter_code
_entity_poly.pdbx_strand_id
1 'polypeptide(L)'
;LVVGDQTAVWLPVEVGYAMRQAQYVSGSGTPFLTFRMTVGANDVDTDGISLGRVNTSAVRDFDFAENQVLDRSGNAASNAIPTVNTSRIRVDATGPVVSAFGGFVTSQTAKGQQVSLRVTFDGPVIVTGKPRVPVTLGLEQRGNQELVYTAGSGTSTLTFSVTLPKTTSVANPVFRGENDLPGEVILLPRGADLKDRLGNSVTTIGSGFGETYYDNGKPETGNRVVVIGAHYEYLGERNQQELNAILNEEVQTFQAGEAYAIEQGQAPFWESYVTPDYPDVANDVDLYRVAYRSMIPEQGNRPTVAYGLVALPKGATGPLPLVSYQHGALFLKESVPSQAFSWDKDDETPFKYGLSKKDFYDSCFETRLNVAQFAGNGYVVMAADYFGVGNSVENDGFFVKGSHQRACVDMYAAAQKLLAYQKVQVSHLFLNGWSQGGVVTLGFQEALEAKGVKISGVSTASAASNTEMFINRFIFNARPYSVVNNTPPGVPDGAWVAFIPQFASFSLGGYSGKTDTPLELLGGNYEISRKFYMREFVSPPSFSFEKNVRGEIGPVMALDGVTVDAEVSKFIDQKFARDPRAFARSTFAGLFRDIGVGKTRLESDMLMYYGSADEASPDSIATYIATWQRGTYGKTNLDQIAVPFASHHGTFLTAVDGQLGWFNSKRKA
;
A
#
# COMPACT_ATOMS: atom_id res chain seq x y z
N LEU A 1 -36.96 -23.95 -11.49
CA LEU A 1 -35.66 -23.56 -12.01
C LEU A 1 -34.73 -24.78 -12.04
N VAL A 2 -33.96 -24.94 -13.08
CA VAL A 2 -32.97 -26.01 -13.23
C VAL A 2 -31.60 -25.34 -13.32
N VAL A 3 -30.68 -25.74 -12.46
CA VAL A 3 -29.30 -25.24 -12.47
C VAL A 3 -28.42 -26.28 -13.16
N GLY A 4 -27.78 -25.90 -14.25
CA GLY A 4 -26.90 -26.75 -15.03
C GLY A 4 -25.56 -26.95 -14.33
N ASP A 5 -24.59 -26.06 -14.55
CA ASP A 5 -23.35 -26.08 -13.81
C ASP A 5 -23.48 -25.31 -12.47
N GLN A 6 -23.44 -26.05 -11.38
CA GLN A 6 -23.62 -25.50 -10.03
C GLN A 6 -22.44 -24.62 -9.58
N THR A 7 -21.26 -24.80 -10.16
CA THR A 7 -20.05 -24.06 -9.80
C THR A 7 -19.99 -22.68 -10.48
N ALA A 8 -20.72 -22.51 -11.56
CA ALA A 8 -20.74 -21.27 -12.33
C ALA A 8 -21.88 -20.30 -11.91
N VAL A 9 -22.78 -20.72 -11.00
CA VAL A 9 -23.91 -19.89 -10.56
C VAL A 9 -23.65 -19.28 -9.20
N TRP A 10 -23.61 -17.96 -9.14
CA TRP A 10 -23.40 -17.22 -7.91
C TRP A 10 -24.17 -15.89 -7.93
N LEU A 11 -24.33 -15.28 -6.77
CA LEU A 11 -25.05 -14.04 -6.57
C LEU A 11 -24.12 -12.97 -6.00
N PRO A 12 -23.99 -11.78 -6.60
CA PRO A 12 -23.21 -10.69 -6.00
C PRO A 12 -23.90 -10.15 -4.77
N VAL A 13 -23.14 -9.96 -3.74
CA VAL A 13 -23.59 -9.35 -2.49
C VAL A 13 -22.58 -8.26 -2.11
N GLU A 14 -23.05 -7.05 -2.06
CA GLU A 14 -22.28 -5.93 -1.53
C GLU A 14 -22.35 -5.99 0.00
N VAL A 15 -21.17 -5.98 0.63
CA VAL A 15 -21.00 -5.95 2.07
C VAL A 15 -20.11 -4.76 2.39
N GLY A 16 -20.72 -3.64 2.74
CA GLY A 16 -20.04 -2.38 2.98
C GLY A 16 -19.20 -1.94 1.77
N TYR A 17 -17.89 -1.97 1.90
CA TYR A 17 -16.95 -1.56 0.85
C TYR A 17 -16.46 -2.71 -0.04
N ALA A 18 -17.03 -3.89 0.09
CA ALA A 18 -16.57 -5.08 -0.63
C ALA A 18 -17.72 -5.78 -1.36
N MET A 19 -17.49 -6.14 -2.63
CA MET A 19 -18.37 -7.04 -3.35
C MET A 19 -17.98 -8.48 -3.06
N ARG A 20 -18.94 -9.30 -2.64
CA ARG A 20 -18.76 -10.72 -2.32
C ARG A 20 -19.60 -11.59 -3.26
N GLN A 21 -19.19 -12.84 -3.42
CA GLN A 21 -19.93 -13.82 -4.20
C GLN A 21 -20.64 -14.81 -3.27
N ALA A 22 -21.96 -14.84 -3.33
CA ALA A 22 -22.73 -15.92 -2.70
C ALA A 22 -22.86 -17.08 -3.69
N GLN A 23 -22.24 -18.22 -3.38
CA GLN A 23 -22.22 -19.41 -4.23
C GLN A 23 -23.54 -20.15 -4.14
N TYR A 24 -23.96 -20.73 -5.25
CA TYR A 24 -25.13 -21.62 -5.27
C TYR A 24 -24.92 -22.83 -4.37
N VAL A 25 -25.93 -23.20 -3.62
CA VAL A 25 -25.90 -24.34 -2.68
C VAL A 25 -26.93 -25.40 -3.03
N SER A 26 -28.17 -25.00 -3.34
CA SER A 26 -29.27 -25.93 -3.55
C SER A 26 -30.49 -25.28 -4.20
N GLY A 27 -31.48 -26.09 -4.57
CA GLY A 27 -32.79 -25.64 -5.03
C GLY A 27 -33.07 -25.93 -6.49
N SER A 28 -32.14 -26.56 -7.25
CA SER A 28 -32.43 -27.01 -8.63
C SER A 28 -33.64 -27.95 -8.65
N GLY A 29 -34.53 -27.72 -9.61
CA GLY A 29 -35.82 -28.44 -9.70
C GLY A 29 -36.96 -27.80 -8.89
N THR A 30 -36.69 -26.76 -8.11
CA THR A 30 -37.66 -26.04 -7.30
C THR A 30 -37.86 -24.58 -7.80
N PRO A 31 -38.85 -23.83 -7.33
CA PRO A 31 -38.98 -22.41 -7.61
C PRO A 31 -37.98 -21.53 -6.83
N PHE A 32 -37.21 -22.08 -5.89
CA PHE A 32 -36.28 -21.34 -5.04
C PHE A 32 -34.87 -21.85 -5.21
N LEU A 33 -33.90 -20.93 -5.38
CA LEU A 33 -32.46 -21.24 -5.34
C LEU A 33 -31.87 -20.68 -4.06
N THR A 34 -30.99 -21.47 -3.43
CA THR A 34 -30.27 -21.05 -2.21
C THR A 34 -28.84 -20.74 -2.55
N PHE A 35 -28.41 -19.56 -2.14
CA PHE A 35 -27.03 -19.11 -2.24
C PHE A 35 -26.43 -18.92 -0.85
N ARG A 36 -25.15 -19.15 -0.71
CA ARG A 36 -24.42 -18.96 0.54
C ARG A 36 -23.14 -18.14 0.30
N MET A 37 -22.91 -17.20 1.16
CA MET A 37 -21.69 -16.42 1.25
C MET A 37 -21.08 -16.60 2.64
N THR A 38 -19.77 -16.65 2.72
CA THR A 38 -19.04 -16.51 3.99
C THR A 38 -18.60 -15.06 4.11
N VAL A 39 -18.93 -14.44 5.24
CA VAL A 39 -18.46 -13.11 5.60
C VAL A 39 -16.93 -13.18 5.75
N GLY A 40 -16.23 -12.31 5.05
CA GLY A 40 -14.76 -12.22 5.12
C GLY A 40 -14.32 -11.52 6.40
N ALA A 41 -13.09 -11.78 6.85
CA ALA A 41 -12.49 -11.01 7.92
C ALA A 41 -12.45 -9.52 7.51
N ASN A 42 -12.83 -8.64 8.44
CA ASN A 42 -12.96 -7.20 8.25
C ASN A 42 -14.11 -6.71 7.34
N ASP A 43 -15.03 -7.57 6.95
CA ASP A 43 -16.27 -7.13 6.31
C ASP A 43 -17.12 -6.35 7.32
N VAL A 44 -17.52 -5.14 6.93
CA VAL A 44 -18.38 -4.27 7.74
C VAL A 44 -19.47 -3.67 6.86
N ASP A 45 -20.70 -3.82 7.30
CA ASP A 45 -21.87 -3.23 6.66
C ASP A 45 -22.84 -2.78 7.75
N THR A 46 -22.93 -1.49 7.97
CA THR A 46 -23.72 -0.91 9.06
C THR A 46 -25.11 -0.48 8.66
N ASP A 47 -25.37 -0.33 7.38
CA ASP A 47 -26.65 0.10 6.80
C ASP A 47 -27.42 -1.04 6.12
N GLY A 48 -26.76 -2.18 5.94
CA GLY A 48 -27.33 -3.45 5.47
C GLY A 48 -26.86 -3.82 4.07
N ILE A 49 -26.44 -5.09 3.93
CA ILE A 49 -25.96 -5.62 2.66
C ILE A 49 -26.89 -5.29 1.51
N SER A 50 -26.34 -5.11 0.33
CA SER A 50 -27.14 -5.02 -0.89
C SER A 50 -26.82 -6.16 -1.85
N LEU A 51 -27.82 -6.58 -2.59
CA LEU A 51 -27.60 -7.47 -3.73
C LEU A 51 -27.13 -6.59 -4.88
N GLY A 52 -25.96 -6.89 -5.42
CA GLY A 52 -25.35 -6.08 -6.46
C GLY A 52 -26.31 -5.87 -7.62
N ARG A 53 -26.40 -4.66 -8.11
CA ARG A 53 -27.18 -4.35 -9.31
C ARG A 53 -26.50 -4.98 -10.50
N VAL A 54 -27.00 -6.10 -10.94
CA VAL A 54 -26.60 -6.66 -12.22
C VAL A 54 -27.11 -5.72 -13.30
N ASN A 55 -26.22 -4.94 -13.87
CA ASN A 55 -26.52 -4.22 -15.09
C ASN A 55 -26.51 -5.25 -16.22
N THR A 56 -27.70 -5.66 -16.66
CA THR A 56 -27.94 -6.71 -17.64
C THR A 56 -27.27 -6.52 -19.00
N SER A 57 -26.71 -5.34 -19.25
CA SER A 57 -26.01 -5.05 -20.51
C SER A 57 -24.48 -5.22 -20.44
N ALA A 58 -23.90 -5.50 -19.26
CA ALA A 58 -22.48 -5.37 -19.06
C ALA A 58 -21.80 -6.56 -18.38
N VAL A 59 -22.54 -7.49 -17.82
CA VAL A 59 -21.98 -8.59 -17.06
C VAL A 59 -22.19 -9.88 -17.81
N ARG A 60 -21.32 -10.15 -18.80
CA ARG A 60 -21.32 -11.44 -19.50
C ARG A 60 -21.05 -12.63 -18.57
N ASP A 61 -20.51 -12.40 -17.38
CA ASP A 61 -20.19 -13.43 -16.40
C ASP A 61 -21.31 -13.64 -15.35
N PHE A 62 -22.34 -12.82 -15.35
CA PHE A 62 -23.70 -13.21 -14.95
C PHE A 62 -24.52 -13.78 -16.11
N ASP A 63 -23.89 -14.02 -17.19
CA ASP A 63 -24.35 -15.12 -17.98
C ASP A 63 -24.29 -16.31 -17.01
N PHE A 64 -25.42 -16.63 -16.43
CA PHE A 64 -25.67 -18.03 -16.19
C PHE A 64 -25.29 -18.69 -17.50
N ALA A 65 -24.00 -19.04 -17.63
CA ALA A 65 -23.32 -19.31 -18.88
C ALA A 65 -24.30 -19.99 -19.81
N GLU A 66 -24.62 -19.41 -20.93
CA GLU A 66 -25.76 -19.74 -21.76
C GLU A 66 -26.51 -20.97 -21.25
N ASN A 67 -27.60 -20.81 -20.48
CA ASN A 67 -28.41 -21.89 -19.95
C ASN A 67 -28.02 -22.53 -18.60
N GLN A 68 -27.33 -21.84 -17.72
CA GLN A 68 -27.01 -22.40 -16.38
C GLN A 68 -28.23 -22.44 -15.46
N VAL A 69 -29.17 -21.52 -15.60
CA VAL A 69 -30.46 -21.55 -14.88
C VAL A 69 -31.59 -21.45 -15.87
N LEU A 70 -32.35 -22.53 -16.02
CA LEU A 70 -33.45 -22.67 -16.96
C LEU A 70 -34.77 -22.88 -16.25
N ASP A 71 -35.88 -22.58 -16.89
CA ASP A 71 -37.18 -23.15 -16.53
C ASP A 71 -37.30 -24.63 -16.98
N ARG A 72 -38.38 -25.27 -16.64
CA ARG A 72 -38.63 -26.66 -17.07
C ARG A 72 -38.84 -26.81 -18.60
N SER A 73 -39.07 -25.71 -19.30
CA SER A 73 -39.23 -25.68 -20.74
C SER A 73 -37.93 -25.36 -21.48
N GLY A 74 -36.84 -25.17 -20.75
CA GLY A 74 -35.52 -24.86 -21.30
C GLY A 74 -35.30 -23.37 -21.60
N ASN A 75 -36.16 -22.48 -21.14
CA ASN A 75 -35.94 -21.03 -21.31
C ASN A 75 -35.00 -20.51 -20.22
N ALA A 76 -34.07 -19.63 -20.59
CA ALA A 76 -33.15 -19.01 -19.62
C ALA A 76 -33.89 -18.14 -18.60
N ALA A 77 -33.49 -18.26 -17.33
CA ALA A 77 -33.98 -17.39 -16.28
C ALA A 77 -33.54 -15.94 -16.51
N SER A 78 -34.38 -14.99 -16.10
CA SER A 78 -33.95 -13.60 -16.04
C SER A 78 -32.83 -13.43 -15.01
N ASN A 79 -31.76 -12.77 -15.39
CA ASN A 79 -30.66 -12.40 -14.50
C ASN A 79 -30.96 -11.11 -13.70
N ALA A 80 -32.12 -10.50 -13.90
CA ALA A 80 -32.54 -9.33 -13.13
C ALA A 80 -32.83 -9.72 -11.68
N ILE A 81 -32.03 -9.21 -10.76
CA ILE A 81 -32.27 -9.36 -9.33
C ILE A 81 -33.26 -8.27 -8.91
N PRO A 82 -34.43 -8.63 -8.36
CA PRO A 82 -35.36 -7.62 -7.88
C PRO A 82 -34.77 -6.83 -6.72
N THR A 83 -35.09 -5.57 -6.60
CA THR A 83 -34.72 -4.77 -5.43
C THR A 83 -35.31 -5.37 -4.16
N VAL A 84 -34.45 -5.88 -3.29
CA VAL A 84 -34.82 -6.47 -1.99
C VAL A 84 -34.34 -5.52 -0.90
N ASN A 85 -35.22 -5.30 0.10
CA ASN A 85 -34.81 -4.53 1.28
C ASN A 85 -33.99 -5.41 2.23
N THR A 86 -32.71 -5.21 2.21
CA THR A 86 -31.72 -5.90 3.03
C THR A 86 -31.15 -5.03 4.16
N SER A 87 -31.68 -3.82 4.38
CA SER A 87 -31.19 -2.83 5.36
C SER A 87 -31.11 -3.33 6.82
N ARG A 88 -31.72 -4.47 7.11
CA ARG A 88 -31.66 -5.11 8.43
C ARG A 88 -30.60 -6.21 8.51
N ILE A 89 -29.98 -6.58 7.40
CA ILE A 89 -28.94 -7.61 7.35
C ILE A 89 -27.60 -6.89 7.44
N ARG A 90 -27.18 -6.62 8.65
CA ARG A 90 -25.91 -5.95 8.94
C ARG A 90 -24.80 -6.95 9.14
N VAL A 91 -23.61 -6.57 8.75
CA VAL A 91 -22.39 -7.38 8.89
C VAL A 91 -21.36 -6.61 9.71
N ASP A 92 -20.76 -7.29 10.68
CA ASP A 92 -19.61 -6.79 11.42
C ASP A 92 -18.68 -7.97 11.69
N ALA A 93 -17.64 -8.07 10.89
CA ALA A 93 -16.58 -9.06 11.03
C ALA A 93 -15.24 -8.41 11.42
N THR A 94 -15.30 -7.18 11.94
CA THR A 94 -14.13 -6.51 12.49
C THR A 94 -13.98 -6.85 13.96
N GLY A 95 -12.78 -7.25 14.34
CA GLY A 95 -12.44 -7.33 15.76
C GLY A 95 -12.24 -5.96 16.37
N PRO A 96 -12.13 -5.89 17.72
CA PRO A 96 -11.90 -4.65 18.42
C PRO A 96 -10.61 -3.97 17.92
N VAL A 97 -10.66 -2.67 17.74
CA VAL A 97 -9.50 -1.87 17.30
C VAL A 97 -9.10 -0.91 18.41
N VAL A 98 -7.80 -0.84 18.71
CA VAL A 98 -7.31 0.12 19.70
C VAL A 98 -7.60 1.54 19.23
N SER A 99 -8.31 2.34 20.00
CA SER A 99 -8.60 3.75 19.70
C SER A 99 -7.61 4.70 20.39
N ALA A 100 -7.17 4.36 21.59
CA ALA A 100 -6.19 5.14 22.33
C ALA A 100 -5.47 4.27 23.37
N PHE A 101 -4.31 4.75 23.85
CA PHE A 101 -3.71 4.25 25.07
C PHE A 101 -3.16 5.43 25.88
N GLY A 102 -3.18 5.29 27.21
CA GLY A 102 -2.70 6.32 28.12
C GLY A 102 -1.19 6.20 28.39
N GLY A 103 -0.67 7.16 29.13
CA GLY A 103 0.65 7.02 29.74
C GLY A 103 0.63 6.01 30.90
N PHE A 104 1.81 5.61 31.34
CA PHE A 104 1.94 4.80 32.55
C PHE A 104 1.55 5.59 33.78
N VAL A 105 0.78 4.95 34.64
CA VAL A 105 0.39 5.50 35.95
C VAL A 105 1.04 4.67 37.05
N THR A 106 1.75 5.35 37.97
CA THR A 106 2.34 4.72 39.13
C THR A 106 1.56 5.09 40.40
N SER A 107 1.32 4.12 41.26
CA SER A 107 0.64 4.33 42.56
C SER A 107 1.26 3.47 43.66
N GLN A 108 1.23 3.97 44.88
CA GLN A 108 1.65 3.18 46.03
C GLN A 108 0.50 2.32 46.56
N THR A 109 0.79 1.05 46.83
CA THR A 109 -0.15 0.08 47.37
C THR A 109 0.42 -0.53 48.66
N ALA A 110 -0.41 -1.25 49.41
CA ALA A 110 0.05 -1.98 50.59
C ALA A 110 1.13 -3.04 50.26
N LYS A 111 1.12 -3.56 49.04
CA LYS A 111 2.05 -4.58 48.55
C LYS A 111 3.31 -4.01 47.89
N GLY A 112 3.33 -2.72 47.54
CA GLY A 112 4.44 -2.07 46.88
C GLY A 112 3.99 -1.03 45.85
N GLN A 113 4.87 -0.67 44.95
CA GLN A 113 4.54 0.27 43.86
C GLN A 113 3.84 -0.46 42.72
N GLN A 114 2.65 -0.01 42.33
CA GLN A 114 1.93 -0.51 41.18
C GLN A 114 2.19 0.40 39.99
N VAL A 115 2.52 -0.21 38.84
CA VAL A 115 2.58 0.43 37.52
C VAL A 115 1.40 -0.08 36.70
N SER A 116 0.66 0.81 36.09
CA SER A 116 -0.51 0.45 35.27
C SER A 116 -0.58 1.26 33.97
N LEU A 117 -1.22 0.65 32.98
CA LEU A 117 -1.50 1.20 31.66
C LEU A 117 -2.96 0.96 31.32
N ARG A 118 -3.61 1.94 30.70
CA ARG A 118 -4.95 1.79 30.14
C ARG A 118 -4.89 1.81 28.62
N VAL A 119 -5.56 0.83 27.99
CA VAL A 119 -5.71 0.74 26.53
C VAL A 119 -7.21 0.79 26.22
N THR A 120 -7.61 1.74 25.39
CA THR A 120 -9.01 1.94 24.99
C THR A 120 -9.20 1.44 23.57
N PHE A 121 -10.28 0.74 23.35
CA PHE A 121 -10.73 0.20 22.07
C PHE A 121 -11.96 0.99 21.58
N ASP A 122 -12.30 0.81 20.32
CA ASP A 122 -13.47 1.41 19.66
C ASP A 122 -14.81 0.87 20.20
N GLY A 123 -14.80 -0.32 20.82
CA GLY A 123 -15.95 -0.95 21.43
C GLY A 123 -15.61 -1.82 22.64
N PRO A 124 -16.62 -2.46 23.27
CA PRO A 124 -16.42 -3.37 24.38
C PRO A 124 -15.63 -4.61 24.01
N VAL A 125 -14.60 -4.94 24.79
CA VAL A 125 -13.68 -6.07 24.56
C VAL A 125 -13.86 -7.15 25.62
N ILE A 126 -14.10 -8.38 25.18
CA ILE A 126 -14.09 -9.57 26.01
C ILE A 126 -12.69 -10.16 26.00
N VAL A 127 -12.11 -10.30 27.18
CA VAL A 127 -10.75 -10.81 27.38
C VAL A 127 -10.77 -12.28 27.75
N THR A 128 -10.01 -13.09 27.04
CA THR A 128 -9.71 -14.48 27.40
C THR A 128 -8.23 -14.61 27.73
N GLY A 129 -7.88 -15.45 28.69
CA GLY A 129 -6.49 -15.67 29.10
C GLY A 129 -5.86 -14.46 29.79
N LYS A 130 -4.56 -14.30 29.60
CA LYS A 130 -3.75 -13.24 30.24
C LYS A 130 -2.95 -12.46 29.21
N PRO A 131 -3.55 -11.52 28.49
CA PRO A 131 -2.82 -10.58 27.66
C PRO A 131 -1.81 -9.78 28.50
N ARG A 132 -0.69 -9.39 27.89
CA ARG A 132 0.43 -8.72 28.57
C ARG A 132 0.95 -7.55 27.73
N VAL A 133 1.53 -6.56 28.40
CA VAL A 133 2.25 -5.43 27.77
C VAL A 133 3.69 -5.43 28.27
N PRO A 134 4.68 -5.69 27.39
CA PRO A 134 6.08 -5.66 27.76
C PRO A 134 6.55 -4.23 28.06
N VAL A 135 7.29 -4.06 29.15
CA VAL A 135 7.81 -2.76 29.60
C VAL A 135 9.19 -2.91 30.23
N THR A 136 9.96 -1.84 30.20
CA THR A 136 11.17 -1.68 31.02
C THR A 136 10.90 -0.66 32.12
N LEU A 137 11.17 -1.04 33.36
CA LEU A 137 10.88 -0.25 34.57
C LEU A 137 12.16 0.19 35.26
N GLY A 138 13.10 0.86 34.59
CA GLY A 138 14.33 1.35 35.18
C GLY A 138 15.50 1.45 34.20
N LEU A 139 16.63 1.99 34.68
CA LEU A 139 17.82 2.28 33.88
C LEU A 139 18.72 1.07 33.59
N GLU A 140 18.46 -0.09 34.20
CA GLU A 140 19.28 -1.29 34.00
C GLU A 140 18.44 -2.43 33.40
N GLN A 141 19.06 -3.30 32.57
CA GLN A 141 18.46 -4.46 31.90
C GLN A 141 17.70 -5.45 32.80
N ARG A 142 17.82 -5.33 34.14
CA ARG A 142 17.05 -6.09 35.14
C ARG A 142 15.62 -5.59 35.32
N GLY A 143 15.24 -4.49 34.65
CA GLY A 143 13.94 -3.84 34.77
C GLY A 143 12.86 -4.35 33.81
N ASN A 144 13.15 -5.39 33.00
CA ASN A 144 12.18 -5.96 32.09
C ASN A 144 11.03 -6.62 32.85
N GLN A 145 9.83 -6.12 32.62
CA GLN A 145 8.61 -6.57 33.28
C GLN A 145 7.49 -6.68 32.27
N GLU A 146 6.42 -7.34 32.63
CA GLU A 146 5.18 -7.39 31.88
C GLU A 146 4.05 -6.85 32.73
N LEU A 147 3.33 -5.86 32.19
CA LEU A 147 2.03 -5.50 32.75
C LEU A 147 1.02 -6.55 32.31
N VAL A 148 0.47 -7.29 33.26
CA VAL A 148 -0.54 -8.32 32.97
C VAL A 148 -1.92 -7.69 33.01
N TYR A 149 -2.83 -8.15 32.15
CA TYR A 149 -4.22 -7.76 32.17
C TYR A 149 -4.84 -7.96 33.56
N THR A 150 -5.53 -6.95 34.09
CA THR A 150 -6.12 -6.96 35.45
C THR A 150 -7.60 -6.61 35.47
N ALA A 151 -8.10 -5.78 34.55
CA ALA A 151 -9.50 -5.35 34.60
C ALA A 151 -9.99 -4.79 33.25
N GLY A 152 -11.32 -4.72 33.09
CA GLY A 152 -11.98 -4.02 31.98
C GLY A 152 -12.67 -4.93 30.96
N SER A 153 -12.64 -6.26 31.10
CA SER A 153 -13.39 -7.17 30.19
C SER A 153 -14.86 -6.80 30.15
N GLY A 154 -15.43 -6.74 28.94
CA GLY A 154 -16.81 -6.31 28.68
C GLY A 154 -16.98 -4.79 28.57
N THR A 155 -15.90 -4.01 28.73
CA THR A 155 -15.88 -2.55 28.50
C THR A 155 -14.91 -2.20 27.37
N SER A 156 -14.91 -0.94 26.92
CA SER A 156 -13.98 -0.47 25.89
C SER A 156 -12.57 -0.18 26.43
N THR A 157 -12.32 -0.21 27.74
CA THR A 157 -11.02 0.12 28.30
C THR A 157 -10.47 -1.03 29.13
N LEU A 158 -9.33 -1.56 28.72
CA LEU A 158 -8.59 -2.60 29.44
C LEU A 158 -7.49 -1.98 30.30
N THR A 159 -7.28 -2.54 31.47
CA THR A 159 -6.19 -2.15 32.39
C THR A 159 -5.18 -3.28 32.51
N PHE A 160 -3.93 -2.93 32.33
CA PHE A 160 -2.77 -3.80 32.52
C PHE A 160 -1.95 -3.26 33.70
N SER A 161 -1.45 -4.12 34.59
CA SER A 161 -0.65 -3.66 35.72
C SER A 161 0.34 -4.71 36.22
N VAL A 162 1.39 -4.22 36.91
CA VAL A 162 2.32 -5.01 37.70
C VAL A 162 2.51 -4.34 39.05
N THR A 163 2.67 -5.14 40.09
CA THR A 163 3.00 -4.63 41.44
C THR A 163 4.42 -5.05 41.77
N LEU A 164 5.28 -4.07 42.02
CA LEU A 164 6.68 -4.24 42.35
C LEU A 164 6.89 -4.21 43.86
N PRO A 165 7.90 -4.92 44.42
CA PRO A 165 8.24 -4.86 45.83
C PRO A 165 8.49 -3.43 46.32
N LYS A 166 8.26 -3.14 47.61
CA LYS A 166 8.41 -1.81 48.19
C LYS A 166 9.80 -1.21 48.05
N THR A 167 10.81 -2.05 47.89
CA THR A 167 12.22 -1.65 47.75
C THR A 167 12.61 -1.28 46.33
N THR A 168 11.70 -1.43 45.37
CA THR A 168 11.99 -1.15 43.95
C THR A 168 11.64 0.30 43.62
N SER A 169 12.62 1.08 43.20
CA SER A 169 12.37 2.40 42.60
C SER A 169 12.07 2.25 41.13
N VAL A 170 10.93 2.78 40.69
CA VAL A 170 10.55 2.80 39.26
C VAL A 170 10.92 4.17 38.70
N ALA A 171 11.86 4.18 37.76
CA ALA A 171 12.12 5.36 36.96
C ALA A 171 11.44 5.18 35.58
N ASN A 172 10.65 6.14 35.22
CA ASN A 172 10.02 6.31 33.88
C ASN A 172 9.78 5.00 33.09
N PRO A 173 8.64 4.30 33.29
CA PRO A 173 8.31 3.12 32.52
C PRO A 173 8.32 3.42 31.02
N VAL A 174 8.94 2.54 30.24
CA VAL A 174 8.93 2.63 28.77
C VAL A 174 8.45 1.31 28.16
N PHE A 175 7.77 1.39 27.05
CA PHE A 175 7.38 0.22 26.29
C PHE A 175 8.62 -0.50 25.73
N ARG A 176 8.54 -1.81 25.68
CA ARG A 176 9.59 -2.68 25.16
C ARG A 176 9.03 -3.55 24.05
N GLY A 177 9.74 -3.60 22.96
CA GLY A 177 9.48 -4.51 21.85
C GLY A 177 10.42 -5.71 21.84
N GLU A 178 10.51 -6.34 20.70
CA GLU A 178 11.41 -7.44 20.43
C GLU A 178 12.86 -6.96 20.34
N ASN A 179 13.81 -7.80 20.78
CA ASN A 179 15.26 -7.51 20.74
C ASN A 179 15.62 -6.15 21.36
N ASP A 180 14.94 -5.79 22.44
CA ASP A 180 15.09 -4.51 23.16
C ASP A 180 14.75 -3.26 22.32
N LEU A 181 14.16 -3.39 21.14
CA LEU A 181 13.62 -2.27 20.39
C LEU A 181 12.38 -1.66 21.07
N PRO A 182 12.01 -0.42 20.78
CA PRO A 182 10.74 0.12 21.25
C PRO A 182 9.57 -0.67 20.64
N GLY A 183 8.52 -0.92 21.44
CA GLY A 183 7.36 -1.66 20.94
C GLY A 183 6.11 -1.42 21.79
N GLU A 184 5.21 -0.61 21.28
CA GLU A 184 3.92 -0.32 21.90
C GLU A 184 2.91 -1.40 21.48
N VAL A 185 2.91 -2.54 22.20
CA VAL A 185 2.16 -3.73 21.83
C VAL A 185 1.46 -4.39 23.02
N ILE A 186 0.40 -5.16 22.72
CA ILE A 186 -0.17 -6.17 23.63
C ILE A 186 0.22 -7.53 23.06
N LEU A 187 0.82 -8.36 23.89
CA LEU A 187 1.09 -9.76 23.58
C LEU A 187 -0.13 -10.60 23.96
N LEU A 188 -0.51 -11.49 23.07
CA LEU A 188 -1.52 -12.51 23.29
C LEU A 188 -0.84 -13.90 23.33
N PRO A 189 -0.44 -14.39 24.51
CA PRO A 189 0.09 -15.74 24.65
C PRO A 189 -0.91 -16.79 24.18
N ARG A 190 -0.44 -18.02 23.98
CA ARG A 190 -1.30 -19.12 23.56
C ARG A 190 -2.53 -19.26 24.48
N GLY A 191 -3.72 -19.20 23.87
CA GLY A 191 -5.01 -19.26 24.58
C GLY A 191 -5.51 -17.90 25.09
N ALA A 192 -4.74 -16.81 24.95
CA ALA A 192 -5.24 -15.47 25.18
C ALA A 192 -5.88 -14.90 23.92
N ASP A 193 -6.95 -14.12 24.09
CA ASP A 193 -7.60 -13.43 22.99
C ASP A 193 -8.33 -12.17 23.49
N LEU A 194 -8.54 -11.23 22.58
CA LEU A 194 -9.35 -10.04 22.75
C LEU A 194 -10.42 -10.06 21.65
N LYS A 195 -11.68 -10.13 22.05
CA LYS A 195 -12.81 -10.26 21.13
C LYS A 195 -13.86 -9.20 21.40
N ASP A 196 -14.60 -8.82 20.36
CA ASP A 196 -15.84 -8.10 20.56
C ASP A 196 -16.96 -9.02 21.09
N ARG A 197 -18.17 -8.48 21.21
CA ARG A 197 -19.35 -9.25 21.66
C ARG A 197 -19.88 -10.22 20.61
N LEU A 198 -19.50 -10.04 19.34
CA LEU A 198 -19.88 -10.91 18.23
C LEU A 198 -18.90 -12.08 18.07
N GLY A 199 -17.78 -12.03 18.77
CA GLY A 199 -16.74 -13.07 18.75
C GLY A 199 -15.60 -12.80 17.79
N ASN A 200 -15.56 -11.63 17.15
CA ASN A 200 -14.47 -11.24 16.27
C ASN A 200 -13.22 -10.94 17.09
N SER A 201 -12.11 -11.56 16.74
CA SER A 201 -10.83 -11.33 17.42
C SER A 201 -10.19 -10.02 16.97
N VAL A 202 -9.48 -9.37 17.89
CA VAL A 202 -8.64 -8.21 17.57
C VAL A 202 -7.66 -8.53 16.43
N THR A 203 -7.41 -7.55 15.58
CA THR A 203 -6.41 -7.69 14.52
C THR A 203 -5.01 -7.78 15.12
N THR A 204 -4.26 -8.80 14.74
CA THR A 204 -2.85 -8.99 15.11
C THR A 204 -1.97 -8.84 13.89
N ILE A 205 -0.73 -8.40 14.09
CA ILE A 205 0.25 -8.41 13.01
C ILE A 205 0.57 -9.86 12.61
N GLY A 206 0.73 -10.09 11.30
CA GLY A 206 0.95 -11.43 10.74
C GLY A 206 2.30 -12.04 11.15
N SER A 207 2.42 -13.35 10.91
CA SER A 207 3.70 -14.05 11.01
C SER A 207 4.74 -13.40 10.09
N GLY A 208 5.89 -13.06 10.63
CA GLY A 208 6.95 -12.32 9.92
C GLY A 208 7.35 -11.02 10.61
N PHE A 209 6.56 -10.56 11.55
CA PHE A 209 7.00 -9.64 12.59
C PHE A 209 7.34 -10.49 13.80
N GLY A 210 8.62 -10.60 14.11
CA GLY A 210 9.29 -11.36 15.15
C GLY A 210 8.40 -11.87 16.29
N GLU A 211 8.18 -13.17 16.30
CA GLU A 211 7.30 -13.84 17.27
C GLU A 211 8.03 -14.15 18.60
N THR A 212 9.29 -13.73 18.74
CA THR A 212 10.11 -14.14 19.86
C THR A 212 10.18 -13.03 20.92
N TYR A 213 9.31 -13.10 21.88
CA TYR A 213 9.44 -12.36 23.14
C TYR A 213 10.08 -13.24 24.20
N TYR A 214 10.82 -12.64 25.13
CA TYR A 214 11.47 -13.36 26.20
C TYR A 214 10.71 -13.15 27.52
N ASP A 215 10.14 -14.23 28.07
CA ASP A 215 9.64 -14.23 29.43
C ASP A 215 10.73 -14.75 30.37
N ASN A 216 11.17 -13.93 31.31
CA ASN A 216 12.22 -14.28 32.27
C ASN A 216 13.48 -14.89 31.64
N GLY A 217 13.89 -14.39 30.46
CA GLY A 217 15.06 -14.87 29.72
C GLY A 217 14.84 -16.16 28.91
N LYS A 218 13.60 -16.65 28.80
CA LYS A 218 13.22 -17.76 27.94
C LYS A 218 12.45 -17.24 26.74
N PRO A 219 12.78 -17.68 25.52
CA PRO A 219 12.01 -17.30 24.34
C PRO A 219 10.59 -17.88 24.43
N GLU A 220 9.59 -17.01 24.39
CA GLU A 220 8.20 -17.37 24.14
C GLU A 220 7.91 -17.26 22.64
N THR A 221 7.67 -18.38 22.00
CA THR A 221 7.28 -18.44 20.57
C THR A 221 5.78 -18.56 20.43
N GLY A 222 5.22 -17.97 19.38
CA GLY A 222 3.80 -18.08 19.03
C GLY A 222 2.87 -17.12 19.76
N ASN A 223 3.39 -16.04 20.32
CA ASN A 223 2.57 -14.92 20.76
C ASN A 223 1.97 -14.19 19.54
N ARG A 224 0.66 -13.93 19.60
CA ARG A 224 0.05 -12.98 18.65
C ARG A 224 0.28 -11.56 19.19
N VAL A 225 0.55 -10.62 18.30
CA VAL A 225 0.93 -9.24 18.67
C VAL A 225 -0.13 -8.26 18.17
N VAL A 226 -0.65 -7.44 19.09
CA VAL A 226 -1.56 -6.35 18.80
C VAL A 226 -0.81 -5.03 18.90
N VAL A 227 -0.70 -4.30 17.81
CA VAL A 227 -0.03 -2.98 17.81
C VAL A 227 -0.94 -1.94 18.47
N ILE A 228 -0.47 -1.29 19.53
CA ILE A 228 -1.18 -0.20 20.20
C ILE A 228 -0.63 1.18 19.84
N GLY A 229 0.58 1.26 19.28
CA GLY A 229 1.21 2.48 18.78
C GLY A 229 2.12 2.16 17.60
N ALA A 230 3.38 1.80 17.87
CA ALA A 230 4.32 1.35 16.82
C ALA A 230 5.15 0.16 17.34
N HIS A 231 5.50 -0.73 16.43
CA HIS A 231 6.34 -1.90 16.67
C HIS A 231 7.41 -2.00 15.60
N TYR A 232 8.61 -2.40 15.99
CA TYR A 232 9.78 -2.42 15.13
C TYR A 232 10.43 -3.79 15.16
N GLU A 233 10.78 -4.27 13.97
CA GLU A 233 11.54 -5.50 13.76
C GLU A 233 12.85 -5.16 13.06
N TYR A 234 13.96 -5.66 13.60
CA TYR A 234 15.25 -5.53 12.96
C TYR A 234 15.42 -6.61 11.88
N LEU A 235 15.58 -6.18 10.63
CA LEU A 235 15.71 -7.06 9.47
C LEU A 235 17.17 -7.44 9.15
N GLY A 236 18.09 -6.97 9.96
CA GLY A 236 19.53 -7.16 9.73
C GLY A 236 20.20 -6.01 9.02
N GLU A 237 21.46 -6.20 8.77
CA GLU A 237 22.37 -5.27 8.13
C GLU A 237 22.47 -5.55 6.64
N ARG A 238 22.74 -4.50 5.86
CA ARG A 238 23.27 -4.60 4.47
C ARG A 238 24.60 -3.86 4.42
N ASN A 239 25.63 -4.57 4.01
CA ASN A 239 26.97 -3.99 3.91
C ASN A 239 27.14 -3.18 2.62
N GLN A 240 28.20 -2.38 2.54
CA GLN A 240 28.49 -1.52 1.39
C GLN A 240 28.62 -2.30 0.08
N GLN A 241 29.14 -3.53 0.11
CA GLN A 241 29.28 -4.34 -1.10
C GLN A 241 27.91 -4.77 -1.64
N GLU A 242 27.00 -5.19 -0.76
CA GLU A 242 25.62 -5.53 -1.14
C GLU A 242 24.88 -4.31 -1.69
N LEU A 243 25.03 -3.15 -1.07
CA LEU A 243 24.37 -1.91 -1.49
C LEU A 243 24.92 -1.41 -2.84
N ASN A 244 26.24 -1.45 -3.05
CA ASN A 244 26.85 -1.14 -4.34
C ASN A 244 26.40 -2.13 -5.43
N ALA A 245 26.22 -3.40 -5.09
CA ALA A 245 25.69 -4.37 -6.04
C ALA A 245 24.25 -4.02 -6.48
N ILE A 246 23.38 -3.57 -5.56
CA ILE A 246 22.03 -3.11 -5.89
C ILE A 246 22.07 -1.93 -6.87
N LEU A 247 22.90 -0.91 -6.63
CA LEU A 247 23.03 0.25 -7.52
C LEU A 247 23.44 -0.16 -8.93
N ASN A 248 24.39 -1.10 -9.05
CA ASN A 248 24.88 -1.57 -10.33
C ASN A 248 23.90 -2.51 -11.04
N GLU A 249 23.21 -3.39 -10.30
CA GLU A 249 22.28 -4.37 -10.83
C GLU A 249 21.12 -3.70 -11.56
N GLU A 250 20.53 -2.66 -10.98
CA GLU A 250 19.41 -1.94 -11.61
C GLU A 250 19.81 -1.27 -12.92
N VAL A 251 20.99 -0.62 -12.96
CA VAL A 251 21.49 -0.02 -14.18
C VAL A 251 21.78 -1.08 -15.25
N GLN A 252 22.39 -2.20 -14.88
CA GLN A 252 22.69 -3.28 -15.81
C GLN A 252 21.43 -3.95 -16.35
N THR A 253 20.42 -4.18 -15.49
CA THR A 253 19.15 -4.75 -15.89
C THR A 253 18.42 -3.86 -16.88
N PHE A 254 18.42 -2.56 -16.63
CA PHE A 254 17.86 -1.57 -17.53
C PHE A 254 18.57 -1.55 -18.89
N GLN A 255 19.90 -1.49 -18.90
CA GLN A 255 20.72 -1.51 -20.12
C GLN A 255 20.55 -2.81 -20.93
N ALA A 256 20.42 -3.95 -20.27
CA ALA A 256 20.15 -5.22 -20.94
C ALA A 256 18.78 -5.25 -21.61
N GLY A 257 17.78 -4.62 -20.98
CA GLY A 257 16.46 -4.44 -21.57
C GLY A 257 16.48 -3.57 -22.84
N GLU A 258 17.23 -2.47 -22.79
CA GLU A 258 17.46 -1.60 -23.95
C GLU A 258 18.13 -2.35 -25.12
N ALA A 259 19.21 -3.04 -24.84
CA ALA A 259 19.94 -3.82 -25.84
C ALA A 259 19.03 -4.86 -26.51
N TYR A 260 18.21 -5.56 -25.73
CA TYR A 260 17.22 -6.50 -26.25
C TYR A 260 16.16 -5.81 -27.15
N ALA A 261 15.64 -4.65 -26.74
CA ALA A 261 14.69 -3.89 -27.53
C ALA A 261 15.30 -3.47 -28.88
N ILE A 262 16.54 -3.02 -28.91
CA ILE A 262 17.27 -2.65 -30.13
C ILE A 262 17.43 -3.87 -31.05
N GLU A 263 17.79 -5.03 -30.54
CA GLU A 263 17.91 -6.29 -31.32
C GLU A 263 16.58 -6.70 -31.96
N GLN A 264 15.46 -6.37 -31.32
CA GLN A 264 14.12 -6.63 -31.87
C GLN A 264 13.67 -5.57 -32.88
N GLY A 265 14.55 -4.66 -33.29
CA GLY A 265 14.24 -3.56 -34.22
C GLY A 265 13.40 -2.44 -33.61
N GLN A 266 13.41 -2.36 -32.32
CA GLN A 266 12.62 -1.41 -31.55
C GLN A 266 13.48 -0.19 -31.23
N ALA A 267 13.56 0.71 -32.14
CA ALA A 267 14.01 2.09 -32.08
C ALA A 267 15.45 2.44 -31.66
N PRO A 268 16.10 3.28 -32.45
CA PRO A 268 17.42 3.81 -32.18
C PRO A 268 17.49 4.89 -31.08
N PHE A 269 16.36 5.39 -30.57
CA PHE A 269 16.41 6.45 -29.55
C PHE A 269 16.81 5.95 -28.16
N TRP A 270 16.76 4.66 -27.91
CA TRP A 270 17.27 4.03 -26.70
C TRP A 270 18.79 4.16 -26.57
N GLU A 271 19.52 4.34 -27.64
CA GLU A 271 20.98 4.55 -27.65
C GLU A 271 21.41 5.88 -27.01
N SER A 272 20.46 6.76 -26.72
CA SER A 272 20.73 8.11 -26.18
C SER A 272 20.62 8.19 -24.65
N TYR A 273 20.46 7.06 -23.98
CA TYR A 273 20.15 7.03 -22.58
C TYR A 273 21.26 7.55 -21.69
N VAL A 274 20.84 8.34 -20.72
CA VAL A 274 21.70 8.74 -19.62
C VAL A 274 21.91 7.52 -18.73
N THR A 275 23.12 7.00 -18.68
CA THR A 275 23.52 6.00 -17.70
C THR A 275 23.70 6.71 -16.37
N PRO A 276 22.91 6.40 -15.31
CA PRO A 276 23.14 6.96 -13.99
C PRO A 276 24.53 6.59 -13.47
N ASP A 277 25.20 7.54 -12.82
CA ASP A 277 26.53 7.36 -12.23
C ASP A 277 26.41 7.48 -10.70
N TYR A 278 25.88 6.43 -10.08
CA TYR A 278 25.70 6.41 -8.64
C TYR A 278 27.05 6.40 -7.92
N PRO A 279 27.26 7.27 -6.92
CA PRO A 279 28.47 7.25 -6.12
C PRO A 279 28.56 5.97 -5.30
N ASP A 280 29.78 5.52 -5.06
CA ASP A 280 30.03 4.41 -4.15
C ASP A 280 29.40 4.66 -2.78
N VAL A 281 28.82 3.62 -2.23
CA VAL A 281 28.20 3.63 -0.91
C VAL A 281 29.25 3.75 0.18
N ALA A 282 29.03 4.68 1.10
CA ALA A 282 29.99 4.98 2.18
C ALA A 282 29.67 4.29 3.52
N ASN A 283 28.44 3.80 3.71
CA ASN A 283 27.96 3.23 4.98
C ASN A 283 27.31 1.87 4.77
N ASP A 284 27.48 0.97 5.74
CA ASP A 284 26.59 -0.14 5.95
C ASP A 284 25.25 0.40 6.47
N VAL A 285 24.17 -0.35 6.32
CA VAL A 285 22.82 0.09 6.64
C VAL A 285 22.08 -0.95 7.49
N ASP A 286 21.54 -0.51 8.62
CA ASP A 286 20.61 -1.28 9.43
C ASP A 286 19.19 -1.08 8.95
N LEU A 287 18.42 -2.17 8.79
CA LEU A 287 17.06 -2.18 8.28
C LEU A 287 16.06 -2.51 9.37
N TYR A 288 14.95 -1.77 9.39
CA TYR A 288 13.86 -1.97 10.34
C TYR A 288 12.52 -2.00 9.63
N ARG A 289 11.78 -3.08 9.80
CA ARG A 289 10.36 -3.13 9.44
C ARG A 289 9.55 -2.47 10.54
N VAL A 290 8.56 -1.69 10.16
CA VAL A 290 7.72 -0.93 11.08
C VAL A 290 6.26 -1.31 10.88
N ALA A 291 5.57 -1.69 11.95
CA ALA A 291 4.12 -1.76 11.99
C ALA A 291 3.62 -0.62 12.89
N TYR A 292 2.68 0.18 12.41
CA TYR A 292 2.23 1.36 13.16
C TYR A 292 0.72 1.57 13.03
N ARG A 293 0.13 2.14 14.07
CA ARG A 293 -1.27 2.54 14.01
C ARG A 293 -1.47 3.72 13.08
N SER A 294 -2.51 3.61 12.30
CA SER A 294 -2.97 4.65 11.39
C SER A 294 -4.50 4.69 11.35
N MET A 295 -5.06 5.45 10.43
CA MET A 295 -6.51 5.54 10.22
C MET A 295 -6.83 5.84 8.77
N ILE A 296 -8.03 5.46 8.34
CA ILE A 296 -8.54 5.69 6.98
C ILE A 296 -9.46 6.90 7.01
N PRO A 297 -9.00 8.08 6.53
CA PRO A 297 -9.78 9.32 6.62
C PRO A 297 -11.10 9.25 5.87
N GLU A 298 -11.14 8.62 4.71
CA GLU A 298 -12.32 8.50 3.86
C GLU A 298 -13.44 7.67 4.51
N GLN A 299 -13.09 6.85 5.52
CA GLN A 299 -14.00 6.01 6.28
C GLN A 299 -14.21 6.53 7.72
N GLY A 300 -14.32 7.84 7.87
CA GLY A 300 -14.58 8.47 9.18
C GLY A 300 -13.42 8.32 10.17
N ASN A 301 -12.18 8.26 9.69
CA ASN A 301 -10.97 7.99 10.46
C ASN A 301 -10.98 6.59 11.10
N ARG A 302 -11.51 5.59 10.41
CA ARG A 302 -11.50 4.20 10.88
C ARG A 302 -10.07 3.76 11.18
N PRO A 303 -9.78 3.28 12.40
CA PRO A 303 -8.44 2.85 12.76
C PRO A 303 -7.97 1.64 11.95
N THR A 304 -6.67 1.60 11.66
CA THR A 304 -6.01 0.47 11.00
C THR A 304 -4.55 0.34 11.42
N VAL A 305 -3.89 -0.73 11.01
CA VAL A 305 -2.43 -0.91 11.14
C VAL A 305 -1.81 -0.78 9.76
N ALA A 306 -0.79 0.04 9.66
CA ALA A 306 0.00 0.26 8.47
C ALA A 306 1.43 -0.22 8.67
N TYR A 307 2.17 -0.35 7.57
CA TYR A 307 3.52 -0.91 7.57
C TYR A 307 4.46 -0.05 6.74
N GLY A 308 5.76 -0.23 6.95
CA GLY A 308 6.80 0.47 6.23
C GLY A 308 8.20 0.01 6.61
N LEU A 309 9.18 0.69 6.04
CA LEU A 309 10.60 0.44 6.23
C LEU A 309 11.30 1.69 6.76
N VAL A 310 12.24 1.50 7.68
CA VAL A 310 13.28 2.49 8.02
C VAL A 310 14.63 1.86 7.77
N ALA A 311 15.48 2.57 7.03
CA ALA A 311 16.87 2.21 6.81
C ALA A 311 17.76 3.28 7.44
N LEU A 312 18.71 2.86 8.27
CA LEU A 312 19.56 3.73 9.07
C LEU A 312 21.02 3.43 8.79
N PRO A 313 21.86 4.43 8.45
CA PRO A 313 23.32 4.22 8.36
C PRO A 313 23.84 3.63 9.67
N LYS A 314 24.57 2.51 9.58
CA LYS A 314 25.00 1.73 10.74
C LYS A 314 25.90 2.53 11.66
N GLY A 315 25.63 2.44 12.97
CA GLY A 315 26.41 3.12 13.99
C GLY A 315 26.30 4.64 14.00
N ALA A 316 25.45 5.20 13.14
CA ALA A 316 25.25 6.64 13.08
C ALA A 316 24.55 7.15 14.33
N THR A 317 25.03 8.29 14.83
CA THR A 317 24.48 9.01 15.99
C THR A 317 24.44 10.50 15.70
N GLY A 318 23.56 11.23 16.40
CA GLY A 318 23.45 12.68 16.24
C GLY A 318 22.53 13.10 15.11
N PRO A 319 22.69 14.31 14.57
CA PRO A 319 21.81 14.83 13.54
C PRO A 319 22.10 14.22 12.16
N LEU A 320 21.09 13.55 11.57
CA LEU A 320 21.16 13.00 10.21
C LEU A 320 20.04 13.58 9.34
N PRO A 321 20.26 13.73 8.03
CA PRO A 321 19.17 14.02 7.11
C PRO A 321 18.30 12.78 6.92
N LEU A 322 17.00 13.00 6.69
CA LEU A 322 16.03 11.95 6.41
C LEU A 322 15.42 12.17 5.03
N VAL A 323 15.39 11.11 4.24
CA VAL A 323 14.62 11.04 2.99
C VAL A 323 13.41 10.15 3.23
N SER A 324 12.21 10.68 3.00
CA SER A 324 11.01 9.88 2.87
C SER A 324 10.78 9.56 1.41
N TYR A 325 10.86 8.28 1.09
CA TYR A 325 10.61 7.77 -0.24
C TYR A 325 9.15 7.28 -0.37
N GLN A 326 8.47 7.71 -1.42
CA GLN A 326 7.14 7.28 -1.79
C GLN A 326 7.21 6.42 -3.07
N HIS A 327 6.86 5.13 -2.93
CA HIS A 327 6.94 4.17 -4.03
C HIS A 327 5.88 4.40 -5.12
N GLY A 328 6.18 3.93 -6.32
CA GLY A 328 5.29 3.95 -7.47
C GLY A 328 4.14 2.95 -7.38
N ALA A 329 3.43 2.74 -8.48
CA ALA A 329 2.36 1.77 -8.55
C ALA A 329 2.89 0.33 -8.42
N LEU A 330 2.29 -0.46 -7.53
CA LEU A 330 2.65 -1.85 -7.29
C LEU A 330 1.62 -2.80 -7.90
N PHE A 331 2.09 -3.78 -8.66
CA PHE A 331 1.24 -4.83 -9.25
C PHE A 331 1.20 -6.10 -8.40
N LEU A 332 2.21 -6.33 -7.56
CA LEU A 332 2.24 -7.40 -6.58
C LEU A 332 2.04 -6.81 -5.18
N LYS A 333 1.17 -7.44 -4.41
CA LYS A 333 0.87 -7.00 -3.04
C LYS A 333 2.11 -6.98 -2.15
N GLU A 334 3.02 -7.88 -2.41
CA GLU A 334 4.23 -8.12 -1.64
C GLU A 334 5.42 -7.23 -2.05
N SER A 335 5.30 -6.43 -3.11
CA SER A 335 6.39 -5.59 -3.64
C SER A 335 6.57 -4.27 -2.87
N VAL A 336 6.32 -4.30 -1.57
CA VAL A 336 6.28 -3.13 -0.69
C VAL A 336 7.62 -2.85 0.00
N PRO A 337 7.84 -1.60 0.45
CA PRO A 337 9.05 -1.24 1.20
C PRO A 337 9.36 -2.14 2.39
N SER A 338 8.36 -2.49 3.21
CA SER A 338 8.57 -3.33 4.40
C SER A 338 9.02 -4.75 4.09
N GLN A 339 8.90 -5.20 2.85
CA GLN A 339 9.30 -6.54 2.40
C GLN A 339 10.46 -6.54 1.40
N ALA A 340 10.94 -5.37 0.97
CA ALA A 340 11.92 -5.22 -0.11
C ALA A 340 13.23 -5.99 0.11
N PHE A 341 13.60 -6.29 1.33
CA PHE A 341 14.80 -7.03 1.70
C PHE A 341 14.51 -8.42 2.29
N SER A 342 13.28 -8.91 2.15
CA SER A 342 12.85 -10.21 2.66
C SER A 342 12.94 -11.32 1.61
N TRP A 343 13.17 -10.98 0.36
CA TRP A 343 13.18 -11.90 -0.77
C TRP A 343 14.59 -12.34 -1.13
N ASP A 344 14.72 -13.59 -1.56
CA ASP A 344 15.99 -14.16 -2.01
C ASP A 344 16.13 -13.97 -3.54
N LYS A 345 17.16 -13.25 -3.95
CA LYS A 345 17.43 -12.91 -5.36
C LYS A 345 17.86 -14.11 -6.21
N ASP A 346 18.30 -15.19 -5.56
CA ASP A 346 18.81 -16.39 -6.22
C ASP A 346 17.82 -17.57 -6.16
N ASP A 347 16.66 -17.42 -5.47
CA ASP A 347 15.65 -18.46 -5.32
C ASP A 347 14.61 -18.37 -6.45
N GLU A 348 14.81 -19.15 -7.49
CA GLU A 348 13.92 -19.27 -8.66
C GLU A 348 12.79 -20.29 -8.46
N THR A 349 12.66 -20.91 -7.26
CA THR A 349 11.58 -21.86 -7.02
C THR A 349 10.22 -21.17 -6.96
N PRO A 350 9.16 -21.73 -7.59
CA PRO A 350 7.84 -21.17 -7.53
C PRO A 350 7.33 -21.02 -6.09
N PHE A 351 6.90 -19.83 -5.73
CA PHE A 351 6.48 -19.50 -4.37
C PHE A 351 4.99 -19.09 -4.30
N LYS A 352 4.59 -18.06 -5.02
CA LYS A 352 3.24 -17.50 -4.98
C LYS A 352 2.84 -16.95 -6.34
N TYR A 353 1.59 -17.12 -6.75
CA TYR A 353 1.09 -16.70 -8.06
C TYR A 353 1.86 -17.28 -9.26
N GLY A 354 2.57 -18.41 -9.09
CA GLY A 354 3.47 -18.93 -10.10
C GLY A 354 4.80 -18.19 -10.21
N LEU A 355 5.03 -17.18 -9.36
CA LEU A 355 6.25 -16.41 -9.28
C LEU A 355 7.21 -16.98 -8.24
N SER A 356 8.50 -16.81 -8.45
CA SER A 356 9.57 -17.18 -7.54
C SER A 356 9.86 -16.06 -6.52
N LYS A 357 10.68 -16.34 -5.50
CA LYS A 357 11.15 -15.28 -4.59
C LYS A 357 12.05 -14.28 -5.30
N LYS A 358 12.77 -14.74 -6.34
CA LYS A 358 13.52 -13.85 -7.22
C LYS A 358 12.62 -12.83 -7.89
N ASP A 359 11.46 -13.24 -8.43
CA ASP A 359 10.51 -12.31 -9.05
C ASP A 359 10.01 -11.25 -8.06
N PHE A 360 9.76 -11.64 -6.80
CA PHE A 360 9.42 -10.69 -5.74
C PHE A 360 10.59 -9.78 -5.37
N TYR A 361 11.81 -10.30 -5.34
CA TYR A 361 13.00 -9.48 -5.18
C TYR A 361 13.08 -8.44 -6.29
N ASP A 362 13.02 -8.85 -7.55
CA ASP A 362 13.10 -7.95 -8.71
C ASP A 362 12.02 -6.87 -8.67
N SER A 363 10.80 -7.21 -8.26
CA SER A 363 9.68 -6.26 -8.15
C SER A 363 9.83 -5.18 -7.07
N CYS A 364 10.78 -5.33 -6.15
CA CYS A 364 11.06 -4.36 -5.07
C CYS A 364 12.22 -3.41 -5.38
N PHE A 365 12.67 -3.32 -6.63
CA PHE A 365 13.84 -2.57 -7.06
C PHE A 365 13.84 -1.10 -6.60
N GLU A 366 12.70 -0.43 -6.69
CA GLU A 366 12.55 0.99 -6.31
C GLU A 366 13.04 1.26 -4.89
N THR A 367 12.56 0.46 -3.93
CA THR A 367 12.90 0.62 -2.52
C THR A 367 14.36 0.29 -2.27
N ARG A 368 14.86 -0.79 -2.87
CA ARG A 368 16.26 -1.18 -2.70
C ARG A 368 17.21 -0.13 -3.25
N LEU A 369 16.90 0.42 -4.43
CA LEU A 369 17.70 1.49 -5.03
C LEU A 369 17.74 2.74 -4.15
N ASN A 370 16.59 3.18 -3.64
CA ASN A 370 16.52 4.34 -2.75
C ASN A 370 17.26 4.11 -1.42
N VAL A 371 17.17 2.91 -0.84
CA VAL A 371 17.91 2.57 0.37
C VAL A 371 19.43 2.58 0.10
N ALA A 372 19.88 1.94 -0.98
CA ALA A 372 21.28 1.91 -1.34
C ALA A 372 21.82 3.33 -1.60
N GLN A 373 21.11 4.11 -2.42
CA GLN A 373 21.56 5.45 -2.80
C GLN A 373 21.57 6.42 -1.62
N PHE A 374 20.52 6.46 -0.81
CA PHE A 374 20.42 7.47 0.23
C PHE A 374 20.95 6.98 1.59
N ALA A 375 20.53 5.79 2.07
CA ALA A 375 21.01 5.31 3.37
C ALA A 375 22.48 4.93 3.30
N GLY A 376 22.93 4.32 2.20
CA GLY A 376 24.33 4.07 1.94
C GLY A 376 25.20 5.34 1.92
N ASN A 377 24.60 6.49 1.62
CA ASN A 377 25.28 7.79 1.58
C ASN A 377 24.92 8.73 2.76
N GLY A 378 24.54 8.16 3.90
CA GLY A 378 24.46 8.86 5.18
C GLY A 378 23.11 9.55 5.47
N TYR A 379 22.05 9.18 4.78
CA TYR A 379 20.69 9.60 5.09
C TYR A 379 19.94 8.50 5.86
N VAL A 380 19.01 8.87 6.70
CA VAL A 380 17.95 7.95 7.08
C VAL A 380 16.97 7.85 5.92
N VAL A 381 16.57 6.64 5.54
CA VAL A 381 15.48 6.43 4.57
C VAL A 381 14.27 5.88 5.30
N MET A 382 13.10 6.45 5.04
CA MET A 382 11.82 5.86 5.45
C MET A 382 10.89 5.73 4.24
N ALA A 383 10.11 4.65 4.20
CA ALA A 383 9.11 4.41 3.17
C ALA A 383 7.88 3.72 3.76
N ALA A 384 6.69 4.27 3.50
CA ALA A 384 5.42 3.65 3.87
C ALA A 384 4.96 2.68 2.79
N ASP A 385 4.36 1.55 3.18
CA ASP A 385 3.79 0.58 2.24
C ASP A 385 2.48 1.06 1.58
N TYR A 386 1.79 2.03 2.18
CA TYR A 386 0.39 2.43 1.97
C TYR A 386 -0.61 1.38 2.46
N PHE A 387 -1.93 1.67 2.35
CA PHE A 387 -2.96 0.74 2.77
C PHE A 387 -3.30 -0.24 1.64
N GLY A 388 -3.60 -1.47 2.00
CA GLY A 388 -4.06 -2.51 1.10
C GLY A 388 -2.95 -3.34 0.44
N VAL A 389 -1.69 -2.96 0.63
CA VAL A 389 -0.53 -3.70 0.14
C VAL A 389 0.34 -4.22 1.29
N GLY A 390 1.26 -5.12 1.01
CA GLY A 390 2.08 -5.77 2.02
C GLY A 390 1.24 -6.57 3.03
N ASN A 391 1.51 -6.35 4.30
CA ASN A 391 0.79 -7.00 5.40
C ASN A 391 -0.52 -6.29 5.78
N SER A 392 -0.91 -5.23 5.07
CA SER A 392 -2.17 -4.54 5.31
C SER A 392 -3.37 -5.46 5.05
N VAL A 393 -4.36 -5.38 5.93
CA VAL A 393 -5.63 -6.12 5.81
C VAL A 393 -6.70 -5.31 5.05
N GLU A 394 -6.39 -4.08 4.70
CA GLU A 394 -7.28 -3.19 3.98
C GLU A 394 -7.37 -3.54 2.49
N ASN A 395 -8.35 -3.00 1.81
CA ASN A 395 -8.35 -2.95 0.35
C ASN A 395 -7.24 -2.02 -0.16
N ASP A 396 -6.77 -2.24 -1.37
CA ASP A 396 -5.75 -1.39 -1.96
C ASP A 396 -6.24 0.07 -2.05
N GLY A 397 -5.45 0.98 -1.51
CA GLY A 397 -5.73 2.42 -1.47
C GLY A 397 -5.18 3.19 -2.68
N PHE A 398 -4.98 2.53 -3.82
CA PHE A 398 -4.41 3.10 -5.03
C PHE A 398 -5.04 4.46 -5.41
N PHE A 399 -4.26 5.52 -5.49
CA PHE A 399 -4.70 6.91 -5.70
C PHE A 399 -5.64 7.51 -4.63
N VAL A 400 -5.86 6.88 -3.51
CA VAL A 400 -6.69 7.44 -2.43
C VAL A 400 -5.88 8.45 -1.62
N LYS A 401 -6.02 9.74 -1.96
CA LYS A 401 -5.16 10.84 -1.47
C LYS A 401 -5.09 10.92 0.06
N GLY A 402 -6.20 10.96 0.75
CA GLY A 402 -6.25 11.13 2.20
C GLY A 402 -5.59 9.96 2.93
N SER A 403 -5.86 8.74 2.48
CA SER A 403 -5.25 7.52 3.00
C SER A 403 -3.74 7.49 2.77
N HIS A 404 -3.25 7.88 1.58
CA HIS A 404 -1.80 8.00 1.32
C HIS A 404 -1.15 9.06 2.21
N GLN A 405 -1.75 10.25 2.32
CA GLN A 405 -1.25 11.30 3.22
C GLN A 405 -1.15 10.80 4.65
N ARG A 406 -2.19 10.11 5.11
CA ARG A 406 -2.25 9.62 6.48
C ARG A 406 -1.22 8.53 6.74
N ALA A 407 -1.08 7.55 5.86
CA ALA A 407 -0.08 6.49 5.96
C ALA A 407 1.34 7.09 6.07
N CYS A 408 1.69 8.06 5.21
CA CYS A 408 3.00 8.70 5.24
C CYS A 408 3.24 9.56 6.48
N VAL A 409 2.24 10.32 6.94
CA VAL A 409 2.34 11.14 8.17
C VAL A 409 2.54 10.28 9.40
N ASP A 410 1.80 9.18 9.53
CA ASP A 410 1.91 8.28 10.67
C ASP A 410 3.21 7.45 10.62
N MET A 411 3.66 7.07 9.41
CA MET A 411 4.98 6.45 9.23
C MET A 411 6.10 7.39 9.67
N TYR A 412 6.02 8.67 9.33
CA TYR A 412 7.01 9.67 9.77
C TYR A 412 7.05 9.77 11.31
N ALA A 413 5.89 9.79 11.96
CA ALA A 413 5.82 9.80 13.42
C ALA A 413 6.40 8.52 14.04
N ALA A 414 6.14 7.36 13.43
CA ALA A 414 6.73 6.09 13.87
C ALA A 414 8.26 6.07 13.66
N ALA A 415 8.74 6.51 12.51
CA ALA A 415 10.17 6.61 12.23
C ALA A 415 10.89 7.51 13.26
N GLN A 416 10.31 8.67 13.61
CA GLN A 416 10.89 9.55 14.63
C GLN A 416 11.03 8.89 16.00
N LYS A 417 10.11 8.02 16.42
CA LYS A 417 10.23 7.25 17.66
C LYS A 417 11.42 6.29 17.62
N LEU A 418 11.60 5.57 16.51
CA LEU A 418 12.75 4.67 16.35
C LEU A 418 14.06 5.46 16.38
N LEU A 419 14.13 6.57 15.64
CA LEU A 419 15.31 7.43 15.58
C LEU A 419 15.67 8.01 16.94
N ALA A 420 14.68 8.45 17.72
CA ALA A 420 14.89 8.93 19.09
C ALA A 420 15.48 7.83 19.99
N TYR A 421 14.99 6.60 19.84
CA TYR A 421 15.55 5.44 20.54
C TYR A 421 17.00 5.17 20.13
N GLN A 422 17.32 5.27 18.85
CA GLN A 422 18.67 5.14 18.30
C GLN A 422 19.55 6.39 18.52
N LYS A 423 19.07 7.39 19.25
CA LYS A 423 19.75 8.66 19.53
C LYS A 423 20.11 9.46 18.27
N VAL A 424 19.32 9.29 17.22
CA VAL A 424 19.41 10.02 15.97
C VAL A 424 18.37 11.14 15.96
N GLN A 425 18.76 12.33 15.52
CA GLN A 425 17.87 13.46 15.31
C GLN A 425 17.77 13.77 13.82
N VAL A 426 16.57 14.11 13.35
CA VAL A 426 16.39 14.53 11.95
C VAL A 426 16.89 15.97 11.81
N SER A 427 17.98 16.16 11.06
CA SER A 427 18.54 17.51 10.77
C SER A 427 17.81 18.21 9.62
N HIS A 428 17.49 17.45 8.58
CA HIS A 428 16.82 17.91 7.37
C HIS A 428 15.83 16.84 6.92
N LEU A 429 14.64 17.26 6.50
CA LEU A 429 13.63 16.36 5.94
C LEU A 429 13.54 16.59 4.44
N PHE A 430 13.71 15.52 3.68
CA PHE A 430 13.53 15.48 2.23
C PHE A 430 12.42 14.50 1.87
N LEU A 431 11.69 14.80 0.80
CA LEU A 431 10.68 13.91 0.25
C LEU A 431 11.05 13.60 -1.20
N ASN A 432 10.93 12.35 -1.59
CA ASN A 432 11.03 11.96 -3.00
C ASN A 432 10.05 10.86 -3.36
N GLY A 433 9.71 10.76 -4.63
CA GLY A 433 8.84 9.70 -5.14
C GLY A 433 8.74 9.71 -6.66
N TRP A 434 8.39 8.56 -7.18
CA TRP A 434 8.29 8.29 -8.61
C TRP A 434 6.88 7.86 -9.00
N SER A 435 6.40 8.24 -10.20
CA SER A 435 5.13 7.78 -10.75
C SER A 435 3.95 8.13 -9.81
N GLN A 436 3.16 7.14 -9.38
CA GLN A 436 2.17 7.29 -8.31
C GLN A 436 2.80 7.88 -7.05
N GLY A 437 3.99 7.41 -6.67
CA GLY A 437 4.72 7.93 -5.52
C GLY A 437 5.06 9.42 -5.64
N GLY A 438 5.22 9.94 -6.84
CA GLY A 438 5.35 11.37 -7.06
C GLY A 438 4.08 12.14 -6.68
N VAL A 439 2.89 11.59 -6.96
CA VAL A 439 1.59 12.16 -6.51
C VAL A 439 1.47 12.05 -4.99
N VAL A 440 1.85 10.91 -4.42
CA VAL A 440 1.84 10.71 -2.95
C VAL A 440 2.80 11.67 -2.27
N THR A 441 3.98 11.90 -2.84
CA THR A 441 4.97 12.88 -2.34
C THR A 441 4.38 14.29 -2.25
N LEU A 442 3.71 14.74 -3.30
CA LEU A 442 3.04 16.06 -3.32
C LEU A 442 1.91 16.13 -2.28
N GLY A 443 1.11 15.07 -2.16
CA GLY A 443 0.08 14.97 -1.13
C GLY A 443 0.67 14.96 0.28
N PHE A 444 1.76 14.24 0.50
CA PHE A 444 2.45 14.21 1.78
C PHE A 444 3.07 15.56 2.14
N GLN A 445 3.67 16.26 1.16
CA GLN A 445 4.14 17.64 1.30
C GLN A 445 3.00 18.54 1.80
N GLU A 446 1.84 18.54 1.13
CA GLU A 446 0.67 19.32 1.56
C GLU A 446 0.29 19.04 3.02
N ALA A 447 0.27 17.77 3.42
CA ALA A 447 -0.11 17.36 4.77
C ALA A 447 0.90 17.80 5.84
N LEU A 448 2.20 17.76 5.54
CA LEU A 448 3.26 18.20 6.43
C LEU A 448 3.33 19.73 6.54
N GLU A 449 3.26 20.43 5.42
CA GLU A 449 3.26 21.90 5.40
C GLU A 449 2.04 22.47 6.13
N ALA A 450 0.86 21.87 5.98
CA ALA A 450 -0.33 22.23 6.74
C ALA A 450 -0.18 22.05 8.26
N LYS A 451 0.74 21.18 8.70
CA LYS A 451 1.11 20.99 10.12
C LYS A 451 2.29 21.87 10.56
N GLY A 452 2.81 22.73 9.69
CA GLY A 452 3.97 23.57 9.96
C GLY A 452 5.30 22.80 10.03
N VAL A 453 5.37 21.60 9.49
CA VAL A 453 6.62 20.81 9.43
C VAL A 453 7.50 21.39 8.33
N LYS A 454 8.73 21.75 8.69
CA LYS A 454 9.72 22.26 7.72
C LYS A 454 10.26 21.10 6.88
N ILE A 455 10.13 21.22 5.56
CA ILE A 455 10.70 20.30 4.58
C ILE A 455 11.86 21.03 3.89
N SER A 456 13.02 20.39 3.81
CA SER A 456 14.25 20.98 3.24
C SER A 456 14.31 20.90 1.72
N GLY A 457 13.59 19.96 1.13
CA GLY A 457 13.44 19.81 -0.31
C GLY A 457 12.51 18.67 -0.68
N VAL A 458 11.82 18.84 -1.81
CA VAL A 458 10.89 17.83 -2.36
C VAL A 458 11.30 17.55 -3.79
N SER A 459 11.47 16.28 -4.14
CA SER A 459 11.76 15.90 -5.52
C SER A 459 10.80 14.82 -6.01
N THR A 460 10.36 14.94 -7.24
CA THR A 460 9.51 13.94 -7.89
C THR A 460 10.08 13.56 -9.25
N ALA A 461 9.84 12.31 -9.64
CA ALA A 461 10.16 11.81 -10.98
C ALA A 461 8.90 11.29 -11.64
N SER A 462 8.62 11.72 -12.87
CA SER A 462 7.50 11.24 -13.68
C SER A 462 6.15 11.20 -12.94
N ALA A 463 5.89 12.20 -12.10
CA ALA A 463 4.69 12.23 -11.27
C ALA A 463 3.42 12.42 -12.13
N ALA A 464 2.39 11.60 -11.89
CA ALA A 464 1.06 11.77 -12.51
C ALA A 464 0.33 12.99 -11.89
N SER A 465 0.98 14.14 -11.84
CA SER A 465 0.59 15.30 -11.03
C SER A 465 -0.71 15.97 -11.47
N ASN A 466 -1.05 15.90 -12.75
CA ASN A 466 -2.40 16.20 -13.23
C ASN A 466 -3.21 14.90 -13.33
N THR A 467 -3.78 14.49 -12.22
CA THR A 467 -4.50 13.21 -12.13
C THR A 467 -5.69 13.12 -13.10
N GLU A 468 -6.41 14.21 -13.33
CA GLU A 468 -7.54 14.24 -14.27
C GLU A 468 -7.07 14.10 -15.72
N MET A 469 -6.03 14.83 -16.12
CA MET A 469 -5.45 14.72 -17.45
C MET A 469 -4.82 13.35 -17.68
N PHE A 470 -4.18 12.82 -16.64
CA PHE A 470 -3.60 11.48 -16.66
C PHE A 470 -4.66 10.43 -16.97
N ILE A 471 -5.76 10.37 -16.23
CA ILE A 471 -6.81 9.37 -16.47
C ILE A 471 -7.55 9.58 -17.80
N ASN A 472 -7.84 10.84 -18.16
CA ASN A 472 -8.50 11.18 -19.42
C ASN A 472 -7.67 10.73 -20.63
N ARG A 473 -6.35 10.84 -20.55
CA ARG A 473 -5.46 10.37 -21.59
C ARG A 473 -5.60 8.87 -21.80
N PHE A 474 -5.65 8.08 -20.74
CA PHE A 474 -5.86 6.63 -20.85
C PHE A 474 -7.20 6.27 -21.47
N ILE A 475 -8.25 6.97 -21.10
CA ILE A 475 -9.60 6.64 -21.52
C ILE A 475 -9.89 7.06 -22.95
N PHE A 476 -9.41 8.23 -23.38
CA PHE A 476 -9.82 8.84 -24.66
C PHE A 476 -8.75 8.84 -25.74
N ASN A 477 -7.49 8.85 -25.36
CA ASN A 477 -6.38 8.81 -26.31
C ASN A 477 -5.81 7.40 -26.41
N ALA A 478 -6.69 6.43 -26.50
CA ALA A 478 -6.44 5.00 -26.49
C ALA A 478 -5.45 4.50 -27.56
N ARG A 479 -4.79 5.38 -28.24
CA ARG A 479 -3.58 5.03 -28.94
C ARG A 479 -2.45 5.05 -27.96
N PRO A 480 -1.61 4.08 -28.12
CA PRO A 480 -0.40 3.94 -27.40
C PRO A 480 0.20 5.30 -27.21
N TYR A 481 0.72 5.46 -26.04
CA TYR A 481 1.57 6.52 -25.69
C TYR A 481 2.78 6.51 -26.60
N SER A 482 2.56 6.66 -27.89
CA SER A 482 3.64 7.19 -28.66
C SER A 482 3.78 8.62 -28.17
N VAL A 483 4.42 8.75 -27.03
CA VAL A 483 5.05 9.98 -26.68
C VAL A 483 5.86 10.31 -27.91
N VAL A 484 5.35 11.20 -28.73
CA VAL A 484 6.10 11.65 -29.89
C VAL A 484 6.14 10.70 -31.11
N ASN A 485 5.16 9.86 -31.34
CA ASN A 485 5.18 8.90 -32.46
C ASN A 485 6.38 7.92 -32.46
N ASN A 486 6.97 7.64 -31.32
CA ASN A 486 8.25 6.94 -31.21
C ASN A 486 8.19 5.69 -30.33
N THR A 487 7.00 5.18 -30.03
CA THR A 487 6.93 3.84 -29.48
C THR A 487 7.39 2.86 -30.53
N PRO A 488 8.40 2.04 -30.23
CA PRO A 488 8.87 1.05 -31.20
C PRO A 488 7.74 0.15 -31.64
N PRO A 489 7.61 -0.17 -32.94
CA PRO A 489 6.66 -1.15 -33.40
C PRO A 489 6.88 -2.47 -32.67
N GLY A 490 5.87 -3.02 -31.99
CA GLY A 490 5.92 -4.31 -31.34
C GLY A 490 6.20 -4.29 -29.83
N VAL A 491 6.47 -3.15 -29.23
CA VAL A 491 6.38 -3.01 -27.76
C VAL A 491 4.91 -2.81 -27.43
N PRO A 492 4.31 -3.67 -26.58
CA PRO A 492 2.96 -3.41 -26.08
C PRO A 492 3.02 -2.11 -25.29
N ASP A 493 2.41 -1.07 -25.82
CA ASP A 493 2.44 0.27 -25.27
C ASP A 493 1.83 0.31 -23.88
N GLY A 494 2.68 0.16 -22.86
CA GLY A 494 2.25 0.35 -21.48
C GLY A 494 0.97 -0.41 -21.14
N ALA A 495 0.85 -1.69 -21.54
CA ALA A 495 -0.33 -2.51 -21.23
C ALA A 495 -0.64 -2.51 -19.72
N TRP A 496 0.39 -2.40 -18.87
CA TRP A 496 0.26 -2.19 -17.44
C TRP A 496 -0.50 -0.91 -17.08
N VAL A 497 -0.38 0.12 -17.91
CA VAL A 497 -1.06 1.40 -17.70
C VAL A 497 -2.56 1.26 -17.94
N ALA A 498 -2.99 0.28 -18.75
CA ALA A 498 -4.40 -0.03 -18.94
C ALA A 498 -5.11 -0.39 -17.64
N PHE A 499 -4.40 -0.88 -16.65
CA PHE A 499 -4.96 -1.25 -15.35
C PHE A 499 -5.17 -0.06 -14.39
N ILE A 500 -4.52 1.07 -14.62
CA ILE A 500 -4.63 2.25 -13.74
C ILE A 500 -6.09 2.70 -13.55
N PRO A 501 -6.91 2.92 -14.59
CA PRO A 501 -8.31 3.27 -14.41
C PRO A 501 -9.10 2.21 -13.66
N GLN A 502 -8.78 0.95 -13.89
CA GLN A 502 -9.45 -0.18 -13.24
C GLN A 502 -9.15 -0.17 -11.74
N PHE A 503 -7.89 -0.18 -11.36
CA PHE A 503 -7.46 -0.15 -9.95
C PHE A 503 -7.99 1.08 -9.22
N ALA A 504 -7.83 2.27 -9.82
CA ALA A 504 -8.33 3.50 -9.25
C ALA A 504 -9.85 3.47 -9.02
N SER A 505 -10.62 2.83 -9.91
CA SER A 505 -12.07 2.74 -9.74
C SER A 505 -12.49 1.88 -8.55
N PHE A 506 -11.80 0.75 -8.31
CA PHE A 506 -12.02 -0.08 -7.13
C PHE A 506 -11.60 0.63 -5.85
N SER A 507 -10.41 1.21 -5.84
CA SER A 507 -9.87 1.88 -4.66
C SER A 507 -10.70 3.10 -4.28
N LEU A 508 -10.90 4.04 -5.20
CA LEU A 508 -11.67 5.25 -4.93
C LEU A 508 -13.13 4.94 -4.62
N GLY A 509 -13.74 4.00 -5.34
CA GLY A 509 -15.10 3.54 -5.08
C GLY A 509 -15.24 2.94 -3.68
N GLY A 510 -14.37 2.00 -3.33
CA GLY A 510 -14.38 1.34 -2.02
C GLY A 510 -14.14 2.30 -0.86
N TYR A 511 -13.10 3.13 -0.94
CA TYR A 511 -12.77 4.06 0.14
C TYR A 511 -13.81 5.17 0.34
N SER A 512 -14.47 5.60 -0.73
CA SER A 512 -15.52 6.64 -0.66
C SER A 512 -16.92 6.09 -0.34
N GLY A 513 -17.07 4.77 -0.18
CA GLY A 513 -18.38 4.14 -0.01
C GLY A 513 -19.26 4.12 -1.27
N LYS A 514 -18.64 4.32 -2.45
CA LYS A 514 -19.31 4.28 -3.76
C LYS A 514 -18.89 3.02 -4.53
N THR A 515 -19.21 1.90 -3.97
CA THR A 515 -18.80 0.56 -4.40
C THR A 515 -19.27 0.17 -5.81
N ASP A 516 -20.32 0.83 -6.33
CA ASP A 516 -20.77 0.67 -7.71
C ASP A 516 -19.82 1.30 -8.76
N THR A 517 -18.85 2.10 -8.33
CA THR A 517 -17.98 2.86 -9.23
C THR A 517 -17.22 1.98 -10.23
N PRO A 518 -16.57 0.86 -9.80
CA PRO A 518 -15.88 0.00 -10.77
C PRO A 518 -16.85 -0.69 -11.72
N LEU A 519 -18.02 -1.10 -11.26
CA LEU A 519 -19.02 -1.71 -12.13
C LEU A 519 -19.54 -0.68 -13.17
N GLU A 520 -19.77 0.56 -12.74
CA GLU A 520 -20.17 1.65 -13.63
C GLU A 520 -19.13 1.90 -14.73
N LEU A 521 -17.84 1.92 -14.36
CA LEU A 521 -16.76 2.24 -15.27
C LEU A 521 -16.41 1.09 -16.22
N LEU A 522 -16.35 -0.13 -15.70
CA LEU A 522 -15.78 -1.28 -16.38
C LEU A 522 -16.81 -2.13 -17.10
N GLY A 523 -18.07 -2.06 -16.68
CA GLY A 523 -19.15 -2.83 -17.30
C GLY A 523 -18.84 -4.33 -17.35
N GLY A 524 -18.83 -4.92 -18.54
CA GLY A 524 -18.54 -6.34 -18.77
C GLY A 524 -17.14 -6.82 -18.36
N ASN A 525 -16.21 -5.89 -18.16
CA ASN A 525 -14.83 -6.23 -17.72
C ASN A 525 -14.65 -6.21 -16.20
N TYR A 526 -15.73 -5.97 -15.45
CA TYR A 526 -15.68 -5.84 -13.99
C TYR A 526 -15.02 -7.05 -13.31
N GLU A 527 -15.46 -8.28 -13.63
CA GLU A 527 -14.96 -9.48 -12.95
C GLU A 527 -13.48 -9.78 -13.22
N ILE A 528 -13.03 -9.62 -14.45
CA ILE A 528 -11.62 -9.78 -14.80
C ILE A 528 -10.78 -8.76 -14.03
N SER A 529 -11.19 -7.50 -14.07
CA SER A 529 -10.51 -6.42 -13.40
C SER A 529 -10.53 -6.58 -11.87
N ARG A 530 -11.65 -7.09 -11.31
CA ARG A 530 -11.78 -7.39 -9.89
C ARG A 530 -10.80 -8.48 -9.44
N LYS A 531 -10.74 -9.59 -10.14
CA LYS A 531 -9.79 -10.67 -9.84
C LYS A 531 -8.35 -10.16 -9.85
N PHE A 532 -8.03 -9.30 -10.80
CA PHE A 532 -6.71 -8.68 -10.89
C PHE A 532 -6.45 -7.72 -9.70
N TYR A 533 -7.37 -6.84 -9.41
CA TYR A 533 -7.29 -5.93 -8.27
C TYR A 533 -7.17 -6.68 -6.94
N MET A 534 -7.97 -7.72 -6.75
CA MET A 534 -7.93 -8.58 -5.55
C MET A 534 -6.75 -9.55 -5.57
N ARG A 535 -6.02 -9.65 -6.68
CA ARG A 535 -4.84 -10.54 -6.84
C ARG A 535 -5.19 -12.01 -6.61
N GLU A 536 -6.38 -12.41 -7.09
CA GLU A 536 -6.93 -13.75 -6.94
C GLU A 536 -6.45 -14.75 -8.00
N PHE A 537 -5.62 -14.35 -8.96
CA PHE A 537 -5.08 -15.27 -9.96
C PHE A 537 -4.05 -16.22 -9.32
N VAL A 538 -4.40 -17.50 -9.26
CA VAL A 538 -3.54 -18.58 -8.72
C VAL A 538 -2.37 -18.88 -9.66
N SER A 539 -2.54 -18.65 -10.95
CA SER A 539 -1.52 -18.68 -11.98
C SER A 539 -1.92 -17.65 -13.01
N PRO A 540 -1.34 -16.43 -12.98
CA PRO A 540 -1.59 -15.49 -14.05
C PRO A 540 -1.15 -16.15 -15.36
N PRO A 541 -2.06 -16.29 -16.34
CA PRO A 541 -1.70 -16.88 -17.62
C PRO A 541 -0.59 -16.02 -18.23
N SER A 542 0.57 -16.63 -18.48
CA SER A 542 1.74 -16.00 -19.09
C SER A 542 2.21 -14.67 -18.45
N PHE A 543 2.35 -14.64 -17.14
CA PHE A 543 3.12 -13.60 -16.48
C PHE A 543 4.60 -13.83 -16.79
N SER A 544 5.05 -13.35 -17.93
CA SER A 544 6.48 -13.40 -18.29
C SER A 544 7.15 -12.16 -17.76
N PHE A 545 7.47 -12.16 -16.47
CA PHE A 545 8.23 -11.10 -15.81
C PHE A 545 9.57 -10.87 -16.54
N GLU A 546 10.24 -11.94 -16.94
CA GLU A 546 11.51 -11.89 -17.65
C GLU A 546 11.49 -11.15 -18.99
N LYS A 547 10.42 -11.32 -19.77
CA LYS A 547 10.30 -10.62 -21.05
C LYS A 547 9.93 -9.16 -20.90
N ASN A 548 9.38 -8.77 -19.77
CA ASN A 548 8.73 -7.48 -19.61
C ASN A 548 9.44 -6.54 -18.64
N VAL A 549 10.18 -7.05 -17.64
CA VAL A 549 11.03 -6.22 -16.77
C VAL A 549 12.24 -5.69 -17.54
N ARG A 550 12.78 -6.48 -18.43
CA ARG A 550 13.85 -6.04 -19.33
C ARG A 550 13.42 -4.99 -20.35
N GLY A 551 12.14 -4.79 -20.51
CA GLY A 551 11.59 -3.90 -21.52
C GLY A 551 10.80 -2.74 -20.97
N GLU A 552 11.04 -2.25 -19.73
CA GLU A 552 10.33 -1.06 -19.20
C GLU A 552 8.82 -1.18 -19.15
N ILE A 553 8.30 -2.32 -19.52
CA ILE A 553 6.88 -2.58 -19.56
C ILE A 553 6.61 -3.51 -18.40
N GLY A 554 5.85 -3.02 -17.47
CA GLY A 554 5.27 -3.88 -16.47
C GLY A 554 4.65 -5.12 -17.12
N PRO A 555 4.35 -6.15 -16.36
CA PRO A 555 3.90 -7.43 -16.90
C PRO A 555 2.72 -7.26 -17.84
N VAL A 556 2.91 -7.66 -19.09
CA VAL A 556 1.80 -7.82 -20.04
C VAL A 556 1.04 -9.06 -19.58
N MET A 557 -0.07 -8.85 -18.92
CA MET A 557 -0.95 -9.94 -18.58
C MET A 557 -1.76 -10.36 -19.79
N ALA A 558 -1.54 -11.57 -20.26
CA ALA A 558 -2.53 -12.24 -21.09
C ALA A 558 -3.63 -12.75 -20.13
N LEU A 559 -4.73 -12.06 -20.09
CA LEU A 559 -5.92 -12.48 -19.37
C LEU A 559 -6.71 -13.43 -20.28
N ASP A 560 -6.79 -14.71 -19.94
CA ASP A 560 -7.62 -15.73 -20.62
C ASP A 560 -7.52 -15.72 -22.17
N GLY A 561 -6.31 -15.62 -22.70
CA GLY A 561 -6.07 -15.60 -24.14
C GLY A 561 -6.41 -14.26 -24.82
N VAL A 562 -6.84 -13.26 -24.06
CA VAL A 562 -6.89 -11.87 -24.53
C VAL A 562 -5.50 -11.30 -24.37
N THR A 563 -4.76 -11.19 -25.45
CA THR A 563 -3.59 -10.32 -25.50
C THR A 563 -4.12 -8.95 -25.09
N VAL A 564 -3.59 -8.38 -24.01
CA VAL A 564 -3.91 -7.00 -23.65
C VAL A 564 -3.24 -6.11 -24.69
N ASP A 565 -3.87 -6.05 -25.83
CA ASP A 565 -3.60 -5.01 -26.79
C ASP A 565 -3.96 -3.71 -26.10
N ALA A 566 -3.04 -2.79 -26.03
CA ALA A 566 -3.01 -1.58 -25.19
C ALA A 566 -4.18 -0.59 -25.35
N GLU A 567 -5.33 -1.02 -25.78
CA GLU A 567 -6.50 -0.17 -25.85
C GLU A 567 -7.26 -0.19 -24.54
N VAL A 568 -6.90 0.73 -23.64
CA VAL A 568 -7.64 0.96 -22.38
C VAL A 568 -9.15 1.07 -22.59
N SER A 569 -9.55 1.62 -23.74
CA SER A 569 -10.95 1.71 -24.16
C SER A 569 -11.67 0.35 -24.22
N LYS A 570 -10.95 -0.76 -24.38
CA LYS A 570 -11.54 -2.10 -24.37
C LYS A 570 -11.92 -2.55 -22.95
N PHE A 571 -11.25 -2.02 -21.92
CA PHE A 571 -11.53 -2.35 -20.52
C PHE A 571 -12.58 -1.45 -19.87
N ILE A 572 -13.01 -0.41 -20.54
CA ILE A 572 -13.99 0.55 -20.04
C ILE A 572 -15.31 0.36 -20.78
N ASP A 573 -16.43 0.53 -20.08
CA ASP A 573 -17.74 0.50 -20.71
C ASP A 573 -17.78 1.43 -21.93
N GLN A 574 -18.20 0.88 -23.06
CA GLN A 574 -18.18 1.58 -24.35
C GLN A 574 -18.99 2.88 -24.36
N LYS A 575 -19.97 3.01 -23.45
CA LYS A 575 -20.70 4.28 -23.27
C LYS A 575 -19.79 5.44 -22.87
N PHE A 576 -18.76 5.16 -22.06
CA PHE A 576 -17.79 6.16 -21.62
C PHE A 576 -16.66 6.34 -22.64
N ALA A 577 -16.13 5.24 -23.17
CA ALA A 577 -15.06 5.28 -24.16
C ALA A 577 -15.43 6.09 -25.41
N ARG A 578 -16.72 6.14 -25.75
CA ARG A 578 -17.26 6.85 -26.94
C ARG A 578 -17.83 8.24 -26.65
N ASP A 579 -18.13 8.55 -25.40
CA ASP A 579 -18.72 9.84 -25.00
C ASP A 579 -17.97 10.47 -23.82
N PRO A 580 -17.03 11.39 -24.09
CA PRO A 580 -16.32 12.12 -23.04
C PRO A 580 -17.23 12.88 -22.07
N ARG A 581 -18.42 13.30 -22.52
CA ARG A 581 -19.38 14.00 -21.64
C ARG A 581 -20.06 13.05 -20.67
N ALA A 582 -20.36 11.82 -21.14
CA ALA A 582 -20.88 10.78 -20.25
C ALA A 582 -19.82 10.40 -19.20
N PHE A 583 -18.57 10.22 -19.63
CA PHE A 583 -17.47 9.94 -18.71
C PHE A 583 -17.28 11.06 -17.68
N ALA A 584 -17.22 12.32 -18.10
CA ALA A 584 -17.05 13.46 -17.19
C ALA A 584 -18.15 13.56 -16.11
N ARG A 585 -19.33 12.96 -16.33
CA ARG A 585 -20.43 12.88 -15.39
C ARG A 585 -20.46 11.58 -14.58
N SER A 586 -19.57 10.64 -14.85
CA SER A 586 -19.49 9.38 -14.10
C SER A 586 -19.08 9.62 -12.64
N THR A 587 -19.48 8.71 -11.78
CA THR A 587 -19.04 8.70 -10.37
C THR A 587 -17.52 8.66 -10.28
N PHE A 588 -16.88 7.82 -11.10
CA PHE A 588 -15.42 7.69 -11.12
C PHE A 588 -14.72 9.01 -11.46
N ALA A 589 -15.14 9.71 -12.52
CA ALA A 589 -14.53 11.00 -12.90
C ALA A 589 -14.69 12.04 -11.77
N GLY A 590 -15.80 12.02 -11.04
CA GLY A 590 -16.01 12.84 -9.86
C GLY A 590 -14.98 12.56 -8.78
N LEU A 591 -14.87 11.30 -8.35
CA LEU A 591 -13.93 10.86 -7.33
C LEU A 591 -12.47 11.15 -7.73
N PHE A 592 -12.14 10.94 -9.00
CA PHE A 592 -10.78 11.17 -9.50
C PHE A 592 -10.37 12.64 -9.48
N ARG A 593 -11.30 13.56 -9.70
CA ARG A 593 -11.06 15.02 -9.57
C ARG A 593 -10.76 15.43 -8.11
N ASP A 594 -11.34 14.74 -7.15
CA ASP A 594 -11.19 15.08 -5.72
C ASP A 594 -9.81 14.72 -5.16
N ILE A 595 -9.08 13.80 -5.80
CA ILE A 595 -7.74 13.38 -5.37
C ILE A 595 -6.59 14.29 -5.85
N GLY A 596 -6.89 15.33 -6.60
CA GLY A 596 -5.85 16.22 -7.13
C GLY A 596 -4.95 16.81 -6.03
N VAL A 597 -3.64 16.78 -6.29
CA VAL A 597 -2.59 17.32 -5.41
C VAL A 597 -2.11 18.67 -5.92
N GLY A 598 -1.38 19.44 -5.07
CA GLY A 598 -0.80 20.72 -5.45
C GLY A 598 -1.82 21.83 -5.70
N LYS A 599 -3.06 21.66 -5.24
CA LYS A 599 -4.11 22.70 -5.34
C LYS A 599 -3.91 23.85 -4.35
N THR A 600 -3.12 23.62 -3.30
CA THR A 600 -2.67 24.65 -2.34
C THR A 600 -1.28 25.14 -2.71
N ARG A 601 -0.87 26.30 -2.18
CA ARG A 601 0.50 26.76 -2.35
C ARG A 601 1.45 25.81 -1.63
N LEU A 602 2.46 25.31 -2.34
CA LEU A 602 3.53 24.49 -1.81
C LEU A 602 4.73 25.39 -1.47
N GLU A 603 5.22 25.33 -0.23
CA GLU A 603 6.21 26.30 0.27
C GLU A 603 7.66 25.83 0.05
N SER A 604 7.91 24.53 0.21
CA SER A 604 9.26 23.96 0.18
C SER A 604 9.91 24.07 -1.20
N ASP A 605 11.23 24.03 -1.25
CA ASP A 605 11.99 23.93 -2.50
C ASP A 605 11.65 22.64 -3.22
N MET A 606 11.49 22.70 -4.55
CA MET A 606 11.06 21.55 -5.35
C MET A 606 11.98 21.35 -6.56
N LEU A 607 12.22 20.07 -6.87
CA LEU A 607 12.91 19.62 -8.08
C LEU A 607 12.11 18.52 -8.75
N MET A 608 11.67 18.72 -9.99
CA MET A 608 10.83 17.78 -10.71
C MET A 608 11.55 17.24 -11.95
N TYR A 609 11.72 15.90 -12.00
CA TYR A 609 12.24 15.20 -13.16
C TYR A 609 11.10 14.71 -14.05
N TYR A 610 11.29 14.79 -15.36
CA TYR A 610 10.37 14.22 -16.34
C TYR A 610 11.11 13.71 -17.57
N GLY A 611 10.69 12.57 -18.07
CA GLY A 611 11.24 11.97 -19.28
C GLY A 611 10.59 12.52 -20.54
N SER A 612 11.37 12.82 -21.57
CA SER A 612 10.80 13.30 -22.84
C SER A 612 10.16 12.18 -23.67
N ALA A 613 10.44 10.92 -23.35
CA ALA A 613 9.83 9.73 -23.95
C ALA A 613 9.02 8.91 -22.91
N ASP A 614 8.59 9.54 -21.82
CA ASP A 614 7.82 8.90 -20.75
C ASP A 614 6.45 8.46 -21.26
N GLU A 615 6.23 7.15 -21.33
CA GLU A 615 5.03 6.52 -21.84
C GLU A 615 3.87 6.59 -20.86
N ALA A 616 4.12 6.70 -19.56
CA ALA A 616 3.11 6.75 -18.51
C ALA A 616 2.71 8.18 -18.15
N SER A 617 3.68 9.01 -17.76
CA SER A 617 3.47 10.39 -17.33
C SER A 617 4.23 11.38 -18.21
N PRO A 618 3.75 11.64 -19.44
CA PRO A 618 4.39 12.58 -20.34
C PRO A 618 4.63 13.94 -19.68
N ASP A 619 5.52 14.70 -20.28
CA ASP A 619 5.98 16.01 -19.80
C ASP A 619 4.83 16.95 -19.39
N SER A 620 3.77 17.03 -20.19
CA SER A 620 2.58 17.85 -19.91
C SER A 620 1.84 17.48 -18.63
N ILE A 621 1.90 16.20 -18.22
CA ILE A 621 1.31 15.69 -16.99
C ILE A 621 2.29 15.83 -15.84
N ALA A 622 3.53 15.39 -16.04
CA ALA A 622 4.55 15.40 -14.99
C ALA A 622 4.90 16.82 -14.53
N THR A 623 4.88 17.81 -15.46
CA THR A 623 5.23 19.21 -15.17
C THR A 623 4.03 20.09 -14.80
N TYR A 624 2.82 19.57 -14.82
CA TYR A 624 1.60 20.35 -14.58
C TYR A 624 1.65 21.15 -13.27
N ILE A 625 2.04 20.50 -12.18
CA ILE A 625 2.12 21.15 -10.86
C ILE A 625 3.10 22.33 -10.88
N ALA A 626 4.22 22.21 -11.56
CA ALA A 626 5.16 23.31 -11.68
C ALA A 626 4.52 24.52 -12.37
N THR A 627 3.83 24.27 -13.46
CA THR A 627 3.11 25.32 -14.21
C THR A 627 2.01 25.95 -13.35
N TRP A 628 1.23 25.13 -12.64
CA TRP A 628 0.17 25.58 -11.75
C TRP A 628 0.70 26.42 -10.59
N GLN A 629 1.74 25.93 -9.88
CA GLN A 629 2.33 26.60 -8.73
C GLN A 629 2.97 27.95 -9.12
N ARG A 630 3.65 28.00 -10.26
CA ARG A 630 4.20 29.26 -10.80
C ARG A 630 3.11 30.24 -11.23
N GLY A 631 2.13 29.76 -11.99
CA GLY A 631 1.07 30.60 -12.53
C GLY A 631 0.08 31.10 -11.48
N THR A 632 -0.30 30.25 -10.53
CA THR A 632 -1.34 30.57 -9.53
C THR A 632 -0.76 31.22 -8.29
N TYR A 633 0.40 30.78 -7.82
CA TYR A 633 0.97 31.20 -6.53
C TYR A 633 2.29 31.98 -6.66
N GLY A 634 2.81 32.15 -7.87
CA GLY A 634 4.08 32.83 -8.10
C GLY A 634 5.30 32.09 -7.52
N LYS A 635 5.22 30.75 -7.42
CA LYS A 635 6.31 29.95 -6.84
C LYS A 635 7.57 30.03 -7.70
N THR A 636 8.69 30.44 -7.11
CA THR A 636 9.98 30.61 -7.79
C THR A 636 11.01 29.54 -7.41
N ASN A 637 10.87 28.92 -6.24
CA ASN A 637 11.75 27.88 -5.73
C ASN A 637 11.31 26.48 -6.19
N LEU A 638 11.13 26.32 -7.50
CA LEU A 638 10.75 25.09 -8.16
C LEU A 638 11.52 24.97 -9.47
N ASP A 639 12.36 23.94 -9.56
CA ASP A 639 13.15 23.61 -10.74
C ASP A 639 12.60 22.36 -11.44
N GLN A 640 12.86 22.27 -12.74
CA GLN A 640 12.43 21.15 -13.58
C GLN A 640 13.61 20.67 -14.41
N ILE A 641 13.81 19.36 -14.45
CA ILE A 641 14.85 18.72 -15.27
C ILE A 641 14.18 17.78 -16.27
N ALA A 642 14.35 18.09 -17.54
CA ALA A 642 14.00 17.16 -18.62
C ALA A 642 15.12 16.12 -18.73
N VAL A 643 14.74 14.84 -18.71
CA VAL A 643 15.64 13.73 -19.04
C VAL A 643 15.42 13.38 -20.49
N PRO A 644 16.34 13.72 -21.40
CA PRO A 644 16.14 13.52 -22.83
C PRO A 644 15.98 12.04 -23.15
N PHE A 645 14.95 11.72 -23.95
CA PHE A 645 14.60 10.38 -24.42
C PHE A 645 14.33 9.34 -23.31
N ALA A 646 14.29 9.74 -22.05
CA ALA A 646 14.04 8.82 -20.95
C ALA A 646 12.58 8.38 -20.96
N SER A 647 12.38 7.09 -20.81
CA SER A 647 11.12 6.42 -20.50
C SER A 647 10.69 6.71 -19.06
N HIS A 648 9.59 6.12 -18.65
CA HIS A 648 9.10 6.20 -17.28
C HIS A 648 10.13 5.68 -16.26
N HIS A 649 10.71 4.50 -16.52
CA HIS A 649 11.72 3.89 -15.66
C HIS A 649 13.07 4.61 -15.76
N GLY A 650 13.54 4.94 -16.97
CA GLY A 650 14.80 5.68 -17.16
C GLY A 650 14.80 7.04 -16.46
N THR A 651 13.64 7.70 -16.41
CA THR A 651 13.48 8.94 -15.65
C THR A 651 13.67 8.72 -14.14
N PHE A 652 13.16 7.62 -13.61
CA PHE A 652 13.35 7.26 -12.19
C PHE A 652 14.83 7.05 -11.86
N LEU A 653 15.52 6.21 -12.62
CA LEU A 653 16.94 5.92 -12.39
C LEU A 653 17.77 7.20 -12.40
N THR A 654 17.58 8.05 -13.41
CA THR A 654 18.30 9.33 -13.54
C THR A 654 17.96 10.30 -12.39
N ALA A 655 16.69 10.30 -11.95
CA ALA A 655 16.27 11.18 -10.86
C ALA A 655 16.91 10.78 -9.53
N VAL A 656 16.97 9.49 -9.21
CA VAL A 656 17.57 9.00 -7.95
C VAL A 656 19.04 9.39 -7.86
N ASP A 657 19.77 9.35 -8.97
CA ASP A 657 21.15 9.85 -9.06
C ASP A 657 21.21 11.36 -8.77
N GLY A 658 20.52 12.17 -9.55
CA GLY A 658 20.56 13.63 -9.41
C GLY A 658 20.00 14.16 -8.08
N GLN A 659 19.03 13.47 -7.49
CA GLN A 659 18.42 13.84 -6.21
C GLN A 659 19.41 13.86 -5.05
N LEU A 660 20.33 12.90 -4.97
CA LEU A 660 21.35 12.87 -3.90
C LEU A 660 22.21 14.14 -3.93
N GLY A 661 22.68 14.54 -5.10
CA GLY A 661 23.46 15.77 -5.29
C GLY A 661 22.67 17.03 -4.89
N TRP A 662 21.42 17.10 -5.31
CA TRP A 662 20.55 18.21 -4.99
C TRP A 662 20.22 18.28 -3.49
N PHE A 663 19.87 17.18 -2.83
CA PHE A 663 19.64 17.15 -1.39
C PHE A 663 20.90 17.54 -0.60
N ASN A 664 22.07 17.07 -1.04
CA ASN A 664 23.34 17.49 -0.43
C ASN A 664 23.58 19.01 -0.55
N SER A 665 23.16 19.65 -1.63
CA SER A 665 23.27 21.11 -1.78
C SER A 665 22.34 21.85 -0.78
N LYS A 666 21.14 21.31 -0.53
CA LYS A 666 20.17 21.91 0.40
C LYS A 666 20.55 21.74 1.88
N ARG A 667 21.39 20.77 2.22
CA ARG A 667 21.93 20.60 3.57
C ARG A 667 22.97 21.65 3.93
N LYS A 668 23.61 22.25 2.94
CA LYS A 668 24.67 23.24 3.11
C LYS A 668 24.14 24.68 3.15
N ALA A 669 22.90 24.87 2.74
CA ALA A 669 22.22 26.18 2.72
C ALA A 669 21.47 26.46 4.03
#